data_c1d06b358b264e15fb52f9648ef8f05f
#
_entry.id   c1d06b358b264e15fb52f9648ef8f05f
#
_cell.length_a   1.000
_cell.length_b   1.000
_cell.length_c   1.000
_cell.angle_alpha   90.00
_cell.angle_beta   90.00
_cell.angle_gamma   90.00
#
_symmetry.space_group_name_H-M   'P 1'
#
loop_
_entity.id
_entity.type
_entity.pdbx_description
1 polymer ?
#
loop_
_entity_poly.entity_id
_entity_poly.type
_entity_poly.pdbx_seq_one_letter_code
_entity_poly.pdbx_strand_id
1 'polypeptide(L)'
;MKYYLEDVREVFKRTESSENGLSQSEAERRLEKYGKNKLAQAKQKSLIRRFFEQLADPMIIILIVAAVISAVTTVYEGKISGSPSFPTDTVIILAVVLINAVLGVLQESKAEKAIEALQEMSAATSKVIREGKIMTVKSEDLTVGDVVVLEAGDAVPADCRIFESASLKIEEAALTGESVPVSKIISVLGAGDGGDIPLGDRKNMAYMGSAVVYGRGKAVVTDTGMNTEMGKIADAITKAEDGQTPLQKKLAGLSKTLTFLVLGICVFIFAFSLFMERSTLAGGDPALIFKSVIDVFMVAVSLAVAAVPEGLAAVVTIVLSIGVTNMSKKNAVIRKLTAVETLGCAQIICSDKTGTLTQNKMTVVDHYGDEKLLARAMSLCSDAQEDSDGLVIGEPTEAALVSYAISLGLHKGELKSDSPRIGEAPFDSGRKMMSTVHKTSDGLIQYTKGAPDVVVDLCTHAFIDGKIVPMTDEIRATIASENKRMADKALRVLAAAMRKYDSAPDDFSPEALEHDLIFIGLTGMIDPVRPEVKAAIEECRGAGITPVMITGDHKDTAVAIASELGILTDPSQAVTGAELSAMSDEEFADRVENIYVYARVQPEHKTRIVNAWRSKGKITAMTGDGVNDAPSIKSADIGIGMGITGTDVTKNVADMVLTDDNFATIVNAVEEGRRIYDNIRKAIQFLLGSNLAEVLAIFTATLLGFTILEAPHLLFINLVTDCFPALALGLEKAESDIMRRRPRDPSDGIFAGGLGFDVLYQGVLVTVLTLAAFFIGERFETGHWAFMNIAQCEQGMTMAFLTMSMCEIFHSFNMRSQRGSVIKMSLRGSHNLPLFGAMVASLVLTTAVIEIPFLANAFGFTPIGFAEYATSLALAFSIIPIVEIIKAVQRAAAKRKASR
;
A
#
# COMPACT_ATOMS: atom_id res chain seq x y z
N MET A 1 20.64 -31.13 13.39
CA MET A 1 21.03 -32.47 12.83
C MET A 1 21.73 -32.23 11.50
N LYS A 2 22.53 -33.23 10.99
CA LYS A 2 23.36 -33.01 9.76
C LYS A 2 22.76 -33.79 8.57
N TYR A 3 21.51 -33.43 8.19
CA TYR A 3 20.78 -34.13 7.11
C TYR A 3 21.51 -34.15 5.76
N TYR A 4 22.43 -33.22 5.51
CA TYR A 4 23.25 -33.16 4.29
C TYR A 4 24.28 -34.32 4.21
N LEU A 5 24.60 -34.97 5.32
CA LEU A 5 25.50 -36.16 5.37
C LEU A 5 24.74 -37.48 5.31
N GLU A 6 23.39 -37.43 5.23
CA GLU A 6 22.56 -38.63 5.30
C GLU A 6 21.97 -38.98 3.94
N ASP A 7 21.78 -40.29 3.71
CA ASP A 7 21.03 -40.76 2.55
C ASP A 7 19.56 -40.32 2.67
N VAL A 8 18.94 -40.05 1.54
CA VAL A 8 17.55 -39.56 1.47
C VAL A 8 16.57 -40.50 2.21
N ARG A 9 16.79 -41.83 2.10
CA ARG A 9 15.94 -42.81 2.78
C ARG A 9 16.04 -42.71 4.31
N GLU A 10 17.21 -42.42 4.86
CA GLU A 10 17.39 -42.21 6.29
C GLU A 10 16.74 -40.86 6.72
N VAL A 11 16.80 -39.84 5.87
CA VAL A 11 16.10 -38.56 6.13
C VAL A 11 14.59 -38.80 6.18
N PHE A 12 14.00 -39.52 5.23
CA PHE A 12 12.57 -39.84 5.26
C PHE A 12 12.19 -40.64 6.52
N LYS A 13 13.02 -41.61 6.91
CA LYS A 13 12.79 -42.39 8.11
C LYS A 13 12.83 -41.53 9.37
N ARG A 14 13.78 -40.60 9.46
CA ARG A 14 13.91 -39.66 10.60
C ARG A 14 12.79 -38.65 10.66
N THR A 15 12.36 -38.13 9.53
CA THR A 15 11.23 -37.21 9.45
C THR A 15 9.88 -37.93 9.49
N GLU A 16 9.90 -39.27 9.64
CA GLU A 16 8.70 -40.12 9.62
C GLU A 16 7.79 -39.78 8.43
N SER A 17 8.38 -39.69 7.22
CA SER A 17 7.70 -39.29 5.99
C SER A 17 8.04 -40.23 4.83
N SER A 18 7.50 -39.95 3.66
CA SER A 18 7.76 -40.67 2.41
C SER A 18 7.70 -39.73 1.21
N GLU A 19 8.09 -40.25 0.02
CA GLU A 19 7.99 -39.47 -1.24
C GLU A 19 6.55 -39.05 -1.56
N ASN A 20 5.53 -39.75 -1.05
CA ASN A 20 4.11 -39.40 -1.18
C ASN A 20 3.67 -38.34 -0.17
N GLY A 21 4.58 -37.88 0.69
CA GLY A 21 4.30 -36.87 1.72
C GLY A 21 3.56 -37.43 2.93
N LEU A 22 3.14 -36.54 3.82
CA LEU A 22 2.36 -36.82 5.01
C LEU A 22 0.87 -36.97 4.67
N SER A 23 0.08 -37.58 5.56
CA SER A 23 -1.37 -37.42 5.53
C SER A 23 -1.77 -36.06 6.09
N GLN A 24 -2.93 -35.58 5.70
CA GLN A 24 -3.44 -34.27 6.18
C GLN A 24 -3.57 -34.27 7.72
N SER A 25 -4.08 -35.34 8.29
CA SER A 25 -4.24 -35.48 9.75
C SER A 25 -2.89 -35.53 10.51
N GLU A 26 -1.86 -36.15 9.91
CA GLU A 26 -0.53 -36.17 10.52
C GLU A 26 0.14 -34.79 10.43
N ALA A 27 -0.03 -34.07 9.32
CA ALA A 27 0.47 -32.71 9.20
C ALA A 27 -0.15 -31.75 10.24
N GLU A 28 -1.47 -31.84 10.46
CA GLU A 28 -2.16 -31.05 11.49
C GLU A 28 -1.67 -31.40 12.90
N ARG A 29 -1.51 -32.70 13.23
CA ARG A 29 -0.95 -33.16 14.51
C ARG A 29 0.45 -32.61 14.76
N ARG A 30 1.29 -32.57 13.70
CA ARG A 30 2.66 -32.05 13.79
C ARG A 30 2.67 -30.52 13.96
N LEU A 31 1.76 -29.80 13.29
CA LEU A 31 1.59 -28.37 13.50
C LEU A 31 1.22 -28.02 14.94
N GLU A 32 0.35 -28.81 15.57
CA GLU A 32 0.03 -28.64 16.99
C GLU A 32 1.24 -28.91 17.90
N LYS A 33 2.08 -29.89 17.55
CA LYS A 33 3.23 -30.27 18.34
C LYS A 33 4.44 -29.36 18.16
N TYR A 34 4.76 -28.96 16.93
CA TYR A 34 5.97 -28.20 16.58
C TYR A 34 5.71 -26.72 16.36
N GLY A 35 4.45 -26.30 16.27
CA GLY A 35 4.05 -24.94 15.95
C GLY A 35 4.13 -24.61 14.47
N LYS A 36 3.70 -23.40 14.12
CA LYS A 36 3.70 -22.91 12.74
C LYS A 36 5.12 -22.60 12.24
N ASN A 37 5.35 -22.77 10.94
CA ASN A 37 6.58 -22.39 10.26
C ASN A 37 6.67 -20.87 10.11
N LYS A 38 6.88 -20.19 11.23
CA LYS A 38 7.05 -18.72 11.32
C LYS A 38 8.33 -18.39 12.07
N LEU A 39 9.04 -17.36 11.61
CA LEU A 39 10.09 -16.73 12.40
C LEU A 39 9.45 -15.99 13.58
N ALA A 40 10.14 -15.96 14.72
CA ALA A 40 9.66 -15.27 15.90
C ALA A 40 9.46 -13.78 15.56
N GLN A 41 8.24 -13.32 15.61
CA GLN A 41 7.93 -11.90 15.62
C GLN A 41 8.20 -11.33 17.01
N ALA A 42 8.54 -10.04 17.09
CA ALA A 42 8.65 -9.36 18.38
C ALA A 42 7.36 -9.59 19.18
N LYS A 43 7.50 -10.06 20.44
CA LYS A 43 6.33 -10.34 21.27
C LYS A 43 5.48 -9.08 21.38
N GLN A 44 4.22 -9.18 21.00
CA GLN A 44 3.27 -8.09 21.18
C GLN A 44 3.24 -7.69 22.66
N LYS A 45 3.29 -6.38 22.88
CA LYS A 45 3.19 -5.85 24.24
C LYS A 45 1.80 -6.17 24.80
N SER A 46 1.74 -6.70 26.02
CA SER A 46 0.46 -6.95 26.66
C SER A 46 -0.32 -5.64 26.87
N LEU A 47 -1.65 -5.68 26.87
CA LEU A 47 -2.50 -4.51 27.12
C LEU A 47 -2.14 -3.79 28.41
N ILE A 48 -1.78 -4.55 29.45
CA ILE A 48 -1.36 -4.02 30.75
C ILE A 48 -0.06 -3.24 30.62
N ARG A 49 0.92 -3.77 29.88
CA ARG A 49 2.19 -3.07 29.65
C ARG A 49 1.99 -1.77 28.86
N ARG A 50 1.15 -1.79 27.82
CA ARG A 50 0.78 -0.58 27.05
C ARG A 50 0.10 0.46 27.94
N PHE A 51 -0.79 0.03 28.82
CA PHE A 51 -1.44 0.92 29.77
C PHE A 51 -0.43 1.63 30.66
N PHE A 52 0.56 0.91 31.21
CA PHE A 52 1.61 1.55 32.00
C PHE A 52 2.59 2.38 31.16
N GLU A 53 2.83 2.02 29.90
CA GLU A 53 3.60 2.84 28.97
C GLU A 53 2.88 4.16 28.63
N GLN A 54 1.55 4.16 28.52
CA GLN A 54 0.76 5.39 28.38
C GLN A 54 0.87 6.25 29.64
N LEU A 55 0.75 5.66 30.83
CA LEU A 55 0.91 6.39 32.09
C LEU A 55 2.34 6.93 32.32
N ALA A 56 3.34 6.36 31.67
CA ALA A 56 4.72 6.81 31.72
C ALA A 56 5.02 7.97 30.73
N ASP A 57 4.02 8.45 30.00
CA ASP A 57 4.16 9.66 29.18
C ASP A 57 4.55 10.85 30.07
N PRO A 58 5.56 11.66 29.70
CA PRO A 58 6.01 12.79 30.50
C PRO A 58 4.90 13.77 30.86
N MET A 59 3.90 13.96 29.99
CA MET A 59 2.80 14.89 30.26
C MET A 59 1.82 14.31 31.26
N ILE A 60 1.51 13.02 31.15
CA ILE A 60 0.66 12.33 32.12
C ILE A 60 1.32 12.30 33.51
N ILE A 61 2.65 12.14 33.55
CA ILE A 61 3.41 12.24 34.81
C ILE A 61 3.25 13.64 35.43
N ILE A 62 3.35 14.71 34.64
CA ILE A 62 3.13 16.09 35.12
C ILE A 62 1.71 16.24 35.70
N LEU A 63 0.69 15.70 35.01
CA LEU A 63 -0.67 15.70 35.49
C LEU A 63 -0.86 14.93 36.81
N ILE A 64 -0.25 13.75 36.92
CA ILE A 64 -0.28 12.96 38.17
C ILE A 64 0.38 13.74 39.31
N VAL A 65 1.52 14.39 39.03
CA VAL A 65 2.19 15.24 40.01
C VAL A 65 1.29 16.42 40.43
N ALA A 66 0.65 17.09 39.45
CA ALA A 66 -0.30 18.16 39.72
C ALA A 66 -1.50 17.66 40.54
N ALA A 67 -2.06 16.48 40.25
CA ALA A 67 -3.11 15.87 41.04
C ALA A 67 -2.68 15.60 42.49
N VAL A 68 -1.46 15.10 42.68
CA VAL A 68 -0.92 14.88 44.05
C VAL A 68 -0.75 16.21 44.80
N ILE A 69 -0.23 17.24 44.14
CA ILE A 69 -0.09 18.57 44.73
C ILE A 69 -1.47 19.15 45.11
N SER A 70 -2.44 19.09 44.20
CA SER A 70 -3.83 19.50 44.41
C SER A 70 -4.46 18.78 45.63
N ALA A 71 -4.26 17.45 45.71
CA ALA A 71 -4.73 16.67 46.86
C ALA A 71 -4.12 17.14 48.19
N VAL A 72 -2.81 17.35 48.23
CA VAL A 72 -2.09 17.81 49.41
C VAL A 72 -2.59 19.20 49.84
N THR A 73 -2.79 20.09 48.90
CA THR A 73 -3.29 21.44 49.14
C THR A 73 -4.69 21.44 49.73
N THR A 74 -5.62 20.72 49.08
CA THR A 74 -7.00 20.61 49.55
C THR A 74 -7.10 20.02 50.97
N VAL A 75 -6.30 19.00 51.28
CA VAL A 75 -6.23 18.42 52.64
C VAL A 75 -5.60 19.42 53.63
N TYR A 76 -4.61 20.21 53.22
CA TYR A 76 -3.98 21.21 54.04
C TYR A 76 -4.94 22.38 54.34
N GLU A 77 -5.65 22.90 53.34
CA GLU A 77 -6.69 23.93 53.50
C GLU A 77 -7.85 23.45 54.37
N GLY A 78 -8.30 22.20 54.19
CA GLY A 78 -9.35 21.61 55.05
C GLY A 78 -8.95 21.48 56.51
N LYS A 79 -7.65 21.29 56.80
CA LYS A 79 -7.11 21.30 58.18
C LYS A 79 -7.06 22.70 58.80
N ILE A 80 -6.76 23.71 58.01
CA ILE A 80 -6.68 25.11 58.48
C ILE A 80 -8.07 25.68 58.69
N SER A 81 -9.00 25.43 57.76
CA SER A 81 -10.40 25.93 57.83
C SER A 81 -11.29 25.15 58.78
N GLY A 82 -10.81 24.04 59.33
CA GLY A 82 -11.60 23.19 60.25
C GLY A 82 -12.75 22.42 59.60
N SER A 83 -12.89 22.49 58.26
CA SER A 83 -13.89 21.77 57.48
C SER A 83 -13.20 20.89 56.43
N PRO A 84 -13.31 19.54 56.51
CA PRO A 84 -12.70 18.66 55.53
C PRO A 84 -13.35 18.88 54.16
N SER A 85 -12.57 19.37 53.17
CA SER A 85 -12.97 19.47 51.76
C SER A 85 -12.53 18.23 51.00
N PHE A 86 -13.40 17.76 50.11
CA PHE A 86 -13.09 16.63 49.25
C PHE A 86 -12.27 17.13 48.04
N PRO A 87 -11.15 16.46 47.69
CA PRO A 87 -10.27 16.91 46.62
C PRO A 87 -10.89 16.57 45.25
N THR A 88 -11.94 17.29 44.85
CA THR A 88 -12.67 17.07 43.59
C THR A 88 -11.78 17.14 42.36
N ASP A 89 -10.92 18.18 42.27
CA ASP A 89 -10.01 18.39 41.13
C ASP A 89 -9.04 17.23 40.95
N THR A 90 -8.51 16.72 42.05
CA THR A 90 -7.63 15.54 42.02
C THR A 90 -8.33 14.32 41.45
N VAL A 91 -9.59 14.08 41.86
CA VAL A 91 -10.37 12.94 41.36
C VAL A 91 -10.66 13.08 39.86
N ILE A 92 -10.97 14.30 39.40
CA ILE A 92 -11.26 14.56 37.97
C ILE A 92 -10.00 14.37 37.13
N ILE A 93 -8.88 14.97 37.55
CA ILE A 93 -7.60 14.83 36.81
C ILE A 93 -7.23 13.35 36.70
N LEU A 94 -7.32 12.58 37.80
CA LEU A 94 -7.02 11.15 37.79
C LEU A 94 -8.03 10.35 36.94
N ALA A 95 -9.31 10.69 36.97
CA ALA A 95 -10.34 10.05 36.15
C ALA A 95 -10.06 10.29 34.64
N VAL A 96 -9.75 11.52 34.26
CA VAL A 96 -9.42 11.87 32.86
C VAL A 96 -8.12 11.21 32.41
N VAL A 97 -7.09 11.21 33.26
CA VAL A 97 -5.82 10.49 32.97
C VAL A 97 -6.08 9.01 32.74
N LEU A 98 -6.94 8.37 33.54
CA LEU A 98 -7.30 6.97 33.39
C LEU A 98 -8.08 6.72 32.10
N ILE A 99 -9.06 7.56 31.78
CA ILE A 99 -9.84 7.48 30.54
C ILE A 99 -8.91 7.65 29.32
N ASN A 100 -8.02 8.63 29.35
CA ASN A 100 -7.07 8.89 28.28
C ASN A 100 -6.13 7.68 28.06
N ALA A 101 -5.56 7.14 29.14
CA ALA A 101 -4.71 5.95 29.06
C ALA A 101 -5.46 4.73 28.47
N VAL A 102 -6.72 4.50 28.88
CA VAL A 102 -7.55 3.42 28.35
C VAL A 102 -7.86 3.65 26.86
N LEU A 103 -8.24 4.86 26.48
CA LEU A 103 -8.51 5.19 25.07
C LEU A 103 -7.26 5.08 24.20
N GLY A 104 -6.11 5.53 24.67
CA GLY A 104 -4.82 5.37 23.99
C GLY A 104 -4.50 3.90 23.73
N VAL A 105 -4.66 3.03 24.72
CA VAL A 105 -4.47 1.58 24.56
C VAL A 105 -5.46 0.97 23.54
N LEU A 106 -6.72 1.37 23.59
CA LEU A 106 -7.74 0.88 22.67
C LEU A 106 -7.46 1.31 21.22
N GLN A 107 -7.03 2.55 21.01
CA GLN A 107 -6.66 3.09 19.69
C GLN A 107 -5.43 2.37 19.14
N GLU A 108 -4.37 2.23 19.95
CA GLU A 108 -3.14 1.51 19.57
C GLU A 108 -3.42 0.04 19.23
N SER A 109 -4.22 -0.65 20.06
CA SER A 109 -4.60 -2.04 19.83
C SER A 109 -5.42 -2.23 18.53
N LYS A 110 -6.34 -1.31 18.21
CA LYS A 110 -7.10 -1.36 16.96
C LYS A 110 -6.22 -1.13 15.74
N ALA A 111 -5.29 -0.19 15.81
CA ALA A 111 -4.35 0.09 14.73
C ALA A 111 -3.45 -1.11 14.44
N GLU A 112 -2.91 -1.76 15.48
CA GLU A 112 -2.05 -2.93 15.34
C GLU A 112 -2.80 -4.14 14.76
N LYS A 113 -4.01 -4.45 15.25
CA LYS A 113 -4.83 -5.53 14.70
C LYS A 113 -5.17 -5.33 13.23
N ALA A 114 -5.38 -4.08 12.79
CA ALA A 114 -5.64 -3.80 11.39
C ALA A 114 -4.39 -4.05 10.52
N ILE A 115 -3.18 -3.74 11.03
CA ILE A 115 -1.91 -4.04 10.37
C ILE A 115 -1.68 -5.55 10.30
N GLU A 116 -1.95 -6.28 11.38
CA GLU A 116 -1.81 -7.74 11.45
C GLU A 116 -2.74 -8.46 10.45
N ALA A 117 -4.00 -8.05 10.36
CA ALA A 117 -4.94 -8.57 9.38
C ALA A 117 -4.48 -8.39 7.93
N LEU A 118 -3.77 -7.30 7.64
CA LEU A 118 -3.18 -7.04 6.31
C LEU A 118 -2.00 -7.96 6.01
N GLN A 119 -1.15 -8.24 7.00
CA GLN A 119 -0.05 -9.19 6.85
C GLN A 119 -0.56 -10.60 6.58
N GLU A 120 -1.67 -11.00 7.20
CA GLU A 120 -2.31 -12.30 6.95
C GLU A 120 -2.87 -12.42 5.52
N MET A 121 -3.36 -11.35 4.91
CA MET A 121 -3.84 -11.35 3.52
C MET A 121 -2.71 -11.55 2.49
N SER A 122 -1.47 -11.26 2.85
CA SER A 122 -0.26 -11.40 2.02
C SER A 122 0.54 -12.66 2.34
N ALA A 123 -0.04 -13.63 3.04
CA ALA A 123 0.67 -14.84 3.45
C ALA A 123 1.17 -15.65 2.24
N ALA A 124 2.45 -16.02 2.26
CA ALA A 124 3.05 -16.88 1.24
C ALA A 124 2.39 -18.27 1.24
N THR A 125 2.31 -18.88 0.05
CA THR A 125 1.81 -20.23 -0.14
C THR A 125 2.91 -21.14 -0.69
N SER A 126 2.80 -22.44 -0.45
CA SER A 126 3.76 -23.43 -0.92
C SER A 126 3.05 -24.64 -1.52
N LYS A 127 3.62 -25.19 -2.59
CA LYS A 127 3.15 -26.44 -3.19
C LYS A 127 3.72 -27.63 -2.41
N VAL A 128 2.85 -28.47 -1.90
CA VAL A 128 3.25 -29.67 -1.14
C VAL A 128 2.62 -30.91 -1.73
N ILE A 129 3.29 -32.04 -1.53
CA ILE A 129 2.73 -33.36 -1.81
C ILE A 129 2.24 -33.94 -0.48
N ARG A 130 0.94 -34.17 -0.35
CA ARG A 130 0.33 -34.91 0.75
C ARG A 130 -0.56 -36.01 0.19
N GLU A 131 -0.43 -37.20 0.74
CA GLU A 131 -1.13 -38.41 0.25
C GLU A 131 -0.96 -38.63 -1.27
N GLY A 132 0.23 -38.35 -1.81
CA GLY A 132 0.55 -38.46 -3.24
C GLY A 132 -0.08 -37.41 -4.16
N LYS A 133 -0.79 -36.42 -3.62
CA LYS A 133 -1.40 -35.32 -4.40
C LYS A 133 -0.70 -34.00 -4.14
N ILE A 134 -0.49 -33.24 -5.21
CA ILE A 134 0.02 -31.87 -5.09
C ILE A 134 -1.12 -30.96 -4.64
N MET A 135 -0.89 -30.19 -3.58
CA MET A 135 -1.81 -29.19 -3.07
C MET A 135 -1.07 -27.92 -2.67
N THR A 136 -1.77 -26.80 -2.65
CA THR A 136 -1.23 -25.52 -2.19
C THR A 136 -1.67 -25.30 -0.74
N VAL A 137 -0.70 -25.05 0.14
CA VAL A 137 -0.94 -24.72 1.56
C VAL A 137 -0.29 -23.39 1.89
N LYS A 138 -0.72 -22.74 2.97
CA LYS A 138 0.03 -21.57 3.48
C LYS A 138 1.41 -22.03 3.93
N SER A 139 2.45 -21.28 3.57
CA SER A 139 3.83 -21.64 3.96
C SER A 139 4.03 -21.72 5.48
N GLU A 140 3.21 -20.99 6.24
CA GLU A 140 3.20 -21.09 7.70
C GLU A 140 2.65 -22.42 8.26
N ASP A 141 1.87 -23.14 7.46
CA ASP A 141 1.26 -24.44 7.84
C ASP A 141 2.09 -25.64 7.37
N LEU A 142 3.34 -25.39 6.97
CA LEU A 142 4.33 -26.44 6.71
C LEU A 142 4.88 -27.01 8.00
N THR A 143 5.13 -28.32 7.98
CA THR A 143 5.71 -29.04 9.11
C THR A 143 6.85 -29.96 8.70
N VAL A 144 7.68 -30.38 9.64
CA VAL A 144 8.78 -31.32 9.39
C VAL A 144 8.22 -32.63 8.81
N GLY A 145 8.77 -33.09 7.69
CA GLY A 145 8.34 -34.25 6.95
C GLY A 145 7.38 -33.95 5.78
N ASP A 146 6.87 -32.74 5.63
CA ASP A 146 6.17 -32.34 4.39
C ASP A 146 7.11 -32.45 3.19
N VAL A 147 6.57 -32.84 2.04
CA VAL A 147 7.31 -32.85 0.77
C VAL A 147 6.92 -31.63 -0.03
N VAL A 148 7.89 -30.73 -0.26
CA VAL A 148 7.68 -29.50 -1.04
C VAL A 148 8.11 -29.71 -2.49
N VAL A 149 7.35 -29.11 -3.41
CA VAL A 149 7.69 -29.00 -4.82
C VAL A 149 8.25 -27.60 -5.05
N LEU A 150 9.45 -27.53 -5.61
CA LEU A 150 10.20 -26.31 -5.86
C LEU A 150 10.34 -26.11 -7.38
N GLU A 151 9.93 -24.97 -7.87
CA GLU A 151 10.03 -24.56 -9.28
C GLU A 151 10.68 -23.18 -9.38
N ALA A 152 11.23 -22.87 -10.54
CA ALA A 152 11.83 -21.55 -10.78
C ALA A 152 10.82 -20.44 -10.47
N GLY A 153 11.20 -19.49 -9.61
CA GLY A 153 10.34 -18.44 -9.12
C GLY A 153 9.79 -18.64 -7.71
N ASP A 154 9.85 -19.83 -7.17
CA ASP A 154 9.41 -20.14 -5.82
C ASP A 154 10.44 -19.66 -4.77
N ALA A 155 9.96 -19.20 -3.62
CA ALA A 155 10.79 -19.05 -2.43
C ALA A 155 10.84 -20.38 -1.68
N VAL A 156 12.01 -20.75 -1.18
CA VAL A 156 12.17 -21.94 -0.33
C VAL A 156 11.51 -21.67 1.02
N PRO A 157 10.43 -22.42 1.38
CA PRO A 157 9.60 -22.04 2.52
C PRO A 157 10.11 -22.50 3.88
N ALA A 158 11.03 -23.46 3.91
CA ALA A 158 11.59 -24.08 5.10
C ALA A 158 12.95 -24.68 4.77
N ASP A 159 13.71 -25.14 5.75
CA ASP A 159 14.93 -25.89 5.47
C ASP A 159 14.58 -27.31 5.01
N CYS A 160 15.11 -27.71 3.86
CA CYS A 160 14.71 -28.93 3.17
C CYS A 160 15.90 -29.71 2.67
N ARG A 161 15.77 -31.06 2.65
CA ARG A 161 16.69 -32.00 2.01
C ARG A 161 16.16 -32.37 0.61
N ILE A 162 16.93 -32.05 -0.44
CA ILE A 162 16.55 -32.27 -1.83
C ILE A 162 16.72 -33.77 -2.15
N PHE A 163 15.70 -34.39 -2.76
CA PHE A 163 15.74 -35.78 -3.20
C PHE A 163 15.42 -35.97 -4.70
N GLU A 164 14.90 -34.93 -5.37
CA GLU A 164 14.72 -34.88 -6.81
C GLU A 164 15.20 -33.51 -7.31
N SER A 165 16.01 -33.47 -8.37
CA SER A 165 16.54 -32.22 -8.95
C SER A 165 16.62 -32.37 -10.47
N ALA A 166 15.89 -31.53 -11.19
CA ALA A 166 15.98 -31.38 -12.63
C ALA A 166 16.58 -29.99 -12.92
N SER A 167 17.92 -29.94 -12.93
CA SER A 167 18.71 -28.71 -13.15
C SER A 167 18.39 -27.60 -12.13
N LEU A 168 17.98 -27.96 -10.90
CA LEU A 168 17.60 -27.02 -9.85
C LEU A 168 18.77 -26.14 -9.44
N LYS A 169 18.58 -24.81 -9.51
CA LYS A 169 19.54 -23.81 -8.99
C LYS A 169 18.83 -22.88 -8.02
N ILE A 170 19.47 -22.65 -6.87
CA ILE A 170 18.93 -21.83 -5.78
C ILE A 170 19.93 -20.72 -5.47
N GLU A 171 19.42 -19.49 -5.38
CA GLU A 171 20.16 -18.33 -4.90
C GLU A 171 20.05 -18.27 -3.37
N GLU A 172 21.18 -18.36 -2.69
CA GLU A 172 21.27 -18.42 -1.22
C GLU A 172 21.96 -17.20 -0.62
N ALA A 173 21.96 -16.07 -1.34
CA ALA A 173 22.64 -14.84 -0.96
C ALA A 173 22.23 -14.32 0.44
N ALA A 174 20.99 -14.51 0.84
CA ALA A 174 20.49 -14.09 2.16
C ALA A 174 21.19 -14.81 3.33
N LEU A 175 21.74 -16.00 3.08
CA LEU A 175 22.39 -16.83 4.10
C LEU A 175 23.91 -16.90 3.92
N THR A 176 24.37 -16.92 2.68
CA THR A 176 25.80 -17.10 2.36
C THR A 176 26.52 -15.79 2.01
N GLY A 177 25.77 -14.76 1.66
CA GLY A 177 26.31 -13.50 1.12
C GLY A 177 26.73 -13.56 -0.35
N GLU A 178 26.66 -14.75 -0.99
CA GLU A 178 27.05 -14.95 -2.39
C GLU A 178 25.83 -14.93 -3.32
N SER A 179 25.82 -14.05 -4.31
CA SER A 179 24.69 -13.89 -5.25
C SER A 179 24.70 -14.87 -6.44
N VAL A 180 25.70 -15.76 -6.52
CA VAL A 180 25.79 -16.74 -7.61
C VAL A 180 24.89 -17.94 -7.27
N PRO A 181 23.92 -18.30 -8.13
CA PRO A 181 23.04 -19.43 -7.88
C PRO A 181 23.78 -20.76 -7.78
N VAL A 182 23.50 -21.53 -6.74
CA VAL A 182 24.11 -22.81 -6.44
C VAL A 182 23.33 -23.93 -7.14
N SER A 183 24.01 -24.73 -7.97
CA SER A 183 23.43 -25.94 -8.57
C SER A 183 23.21 -27.02 -7.51
N LYS A 184 21.98 -27.51 -7.38
CA LYS A 184 21.60 -28.45 -6.35
C LYS A 184 21.68 -29.90 -6.83
N ILE A 185 22.16 -30.75 -5.94
CA ILE A 185 22.39 -32.20 -6.17
C ILE A 185 21.61 -33.06 -5.17
N ILE A 186 21.42 -34.32 -5.47
CA ILE A 186 20.71 -35.28 -4.57
C ILE A 186 21.66 -36.15 -3.78
N SER A 187 22.92 -36.29 -4.21
CA SER A 187 23.90 -37.19 -3.60
C SER A 187 24.28 -36.75 -2.17
N VAL A 188 24.66 -37.75 -1.37
CA VAL A 188 25.18 -37.53 -0.02
C VAL A 188 26.53 -36.79 -0.13
N LEU A 189 26.74 -35.83 0.73
CA LEU A 189 28.01 -35.08 0.79
C LEU A 189 29.00 -35.84 1.70
N GLY A 190 30.23 -35.99 1.22
CA GLY A 190 31.29 -36.58 2.03
C GLY A 190 31.70 -35.60 3.13
N ALA A 191 31.83 -36.09 4.37
CA ALA A 191 32.48 -35.34 5.43
C ALA A 191 33.96 -35.12 5.08
N GLY A 192 34.38 -33.86 4.83
CA GLY A 192 35.79 -33.53 4.68
C GLY A 192 36.55 -33.71 6.00
N ASP A 193 37.87 -33.65 5.98
CA ASP A 193 38.79 -33.86 7.14
C ASP A 193 38.54 -32.92 8.35
N GLY A 194 37.61 -31.97 8.26
CA GLY A 194 37.24 -30.99 9.30
C GLY A 194 35.88 -31.22 9.99
N GLY A 195 35.10 -32.20 9.62
CA GLY A 195 33.89 -32.66 10.35
C GLY A 195 32.60 -31.86 10.13
N ASP A 196 32.63 -30.66 9.59
CA ASP A 196 31.43 -29.85 9.22
C ASP A 196 31.58 -29.18 7.85
N ILE A 197 30.47 -29.13 7.07
CA ILE A 197 30.46 -28.53 5.75
C ILE A 197 29.87 -27.10 5.88
N PRO A 198 30.58 -26.07 5.39
CA PRO A 198 30.01 -24.72 5.37
C PRO A 198 28.67 -24.65 4.68
N LEU A 199 27.79 -23.71 5.11
CA LEU A 199 26.41 -23.64 4.66
C LEU A 199 26.27 -23.55 3.13
N GLY A 200 27.09 -22.72 2.46
CA GLY A 200 27.07 -22.54 1.01
C GLY A 200 27.52 -23.77 0.21
N ASP A 201 28.24 -24.71 0.84
CA ASP A 201 28.71 -25.94 0.19
C ASP A 201 27.73 -27.12 0.36
N ARG A 202 26.67 -26.95 1.13
CA ARG A 202 25.65 -28.01 1.34
C ARG A 202 24.69 -28.08 0.15
N LYS A 203 25.20 -28.48 -1.01
CA LYS A 203 24.49 -28.46 -2.30
C LYS A 203 23.27 -29.39 -2.37
N ASN A 204 23.06 -30.30 -1.42
CA ASN A 204 21.89 -31.16 -1.35
C ASN A 204 20.81 -30.69 -0.39
N MET A 205 20.98 -29.50 0.17
CA MET A 205 19.98 -28.81 1.00
C MET A 205 19.42 -27.58 0.28
N ALA A 206 18.22 -27.17 0.67
CA ALA A 206 17.62 -25.90 0.33
C ALA A 206 17.18 -25.21 1.62
N TYR A 207 17.43 -23.93 1.76
CA TYR A 207 17.25 -23.18 3.01
C TYR A 207 16.13 -22.14 2.93
N MET A 208 15.40 -21.98 4.02
CA MET A 208 14.33 -21.00 4.15
C MET A 208 14.79 -19.59 3.74
N GLY A 209 13.97 -18.92 2.92
CA GLY A 209 14.23 -17.54 2.47
C GLY A 209 15.14 -17.43 1.24
N SER A 210 15.65 -18.58 0.72
CA SER A 210 16.38 -18.64 -0.56
C SER A 210 15.40 -18.64 -1.73
N ALA A 211 15.87 -18.29 -2.94
CA ALA A 211 15.05 -18.20 -4.14
C ALA A 211 15.45 -19.28 -5.16
N VAL A 212 14.47 -20.01 -5.71
CA VAL A 212 14.68 -20.93 -6.82
C VAL A 212 14.74 -20.11 -8.11
N VAL A 213 15.91 -20.06 -8.74
CA VAL A 213 16.13 -19.23 -9.95
C VAL A 213 16.07 -20.05 -11.25
N TYR A 214 16.27 -21.37 -11.20
CA TYR A 214 16.23 -22.21 -12.38
C TYR A 214 15.88 -23.68 -12.05
N GLY A 215 15.20 -24.36 -12.97
CA GLY A 215 14.88 -25.77 -12.87
C GLY A 215 13.73 -26.07 -11.91
N ARG A 216 13.63 -27.35 -11.54
CA ARG A 216 12.61 -27.84 -10.59
C ARG A 216 13.18 -28.98 -9.73
N GLY A 217 12.55 -29.21 -8.57
CA GLY A 217 12.94 -30.29 -7.70
C GLY A 217 11.90 -30.60 -6.64
N LYS A 218 12.12 -31.67 -5.89
CA LYS A 218 11.35 -32.01 -4.71
C LYS A 218 12.28 -32.16 -3.52
N ALA A 219 11.80 -31.70 -2.38
CA ALA A 219 12.56 -31.72 -1.14
C ALA A 219 11.67 -32.09 0.04
N VAL A 220 12.22 -32.76 1.04
CA VAL A 220 11.53 -33.03 2.32
C VAL A 220 11.93 -32.00 3.34
N VAL A 221 10.95 -31.43 4.02
CA VAL A 221 11.14 -30.41 5.08
C VAL A 221 11.84 -31.05 6.28
N THR A 222 12.97 -30.49 6.67
CA THR A 222 13.79 -30.96 7.79
C THR A 222 13.65 -30.12 9.04
N ASP A 223 13.54 -28.79 8.86
CA ASP A 223 13.41 -27.84 9.96
C ASP A 223 12.46 -26.71 9.55
N THR A 224 11.72 -26.18 10.53
CA THR A 224 10.71 -25.12 10.33
C THR A 224 10.88 -23.96 11.32
N GLY A 225 10.46 -22.77 10.96
CA GLY A 225 10.41 -21.57 11.81
C GLY A 225 11.77 -21.22 12.41
N MET A 226 11.82 -21.03 13.71
CA MET A 226 13.05 -20.67 14.44
C MET A 226 14.14 -21.74 14.45
N ASN A 227 13.84 -22.97 14.07
CA ASN A 227 14.83 -24.05 13.98
C ASN A 227 15.60 -24.06 12.65
N THR A 228 15.12 -23.29 11.64
CA THR A 228 15.81 -23.13 10.35
C THR A 228 17.12 -22.34 10.50
N GLU A 229 18.01 -22.42 9.51
CA GLU A 229 19.25 -21.62 9.51
C GLU A 229 18.91 -20.13 9.51
N MET A 230 17.88 -19.71 8.77
CA MET A 230 17.36 -18.33 8.81
C MET A 230 16.80 -17.98 10.18
N GLY A 231 16.11 -18.92 10.86
CA GLY A 231 15.56 -18.71 12.21
C GLY A 231 16.65 -18.45 13.26
N LYS A 232 17.79 -19.15 13.17
CA LYS A 232 18.95 -18.93 14.05
C LYS A 232 19.56 -17.54 13.87
N ILE A 233 19.54 -17.00 12.64
CA ILE A 233 20.00 -15.63 12.32
C ILE A 233 18.96 -14.60 12.78
N ALA A 234 17.69 -14.88 12.61
CA ALA A 234 16.60 -13.98 12.97
C ALA A 234 16.55 -13.64 14.47
N ASP A 235 16.96 -14.54 15.35
CA ASP A 235 17.09 -14.26 16.79
C ASP A 235 18.12 -13.16 17.09
N ALA A 236 19.13 -12.99 16.23
CA ALA A 236 20.09 -11.90 16.31
C ALA A 236 19.55 -10.57 15.70
N ILE A 237 18.61 -10.65 14.75
CA ILE A 237 18.05 -9.52 13.98
C ILE A 237 16.77 -8.97 14.63
N THR A 238 16.06 -9.74 15.45
CA THR A 238 14.77 -9.36 16.08
C THR A 238 14.88 -8.12 16.99
N LYS A 239 16.04 -7.53 17.13
CA LYS A 239 16.29 -6.25 17.83
C LYS A 239 16.28 -5.04 16.90
N ALA A 240 16.12 -5.20 15.60
CA ALA A 240 15.94 -4.10 14.67
C ALA A 240 14.45 -3.72 14.64
N GLU A 241 14.13 -2.56 15.18
CA GLU A 241 12.77 -1.98 15.17
C GLU A 241 12.27 -1.83 13.72
N ASP A 242 10.98 -2.15 13.49
CA ASP A 242 10.29 -1.81 12.25
C ASP A 242 10.46 -0.31 11.98
N GLY A 243 10.98 0.03 10.82
CA GLY A 243 11.35 1.40 10.49
C GLY A 243 10.12 2.33 10.49
N GLN A 244 10.18 3.39 11.29
CA GLN A 244 9.17 4.45 11.28
C GLN A 244 9.07 5.09 9.88
N THR A 245 7.85 5.44 9.47
CA THR A 245 7.62 6.15 8.21
C THR A 245 8.30 7.53 8.23
N PRO A 246 8.68 8.12 7.08
CA PRO A 246 9.23 9.48 7.02
C PRO A 246 8.33 10.50 7.72
N LEU A 247 7.01 10.36 7.59
CA LEU A 247 6.02 11.21 8.26
C LEU A 247 6.06 11.02 9.78
N GLN A 248 6.13 9.79 10.28
CA GLN A 248 6.24 9.53 11.72
C GLN A 248 7.52 10.13 12.31
N LYS A 249 8.66 10.04 11.60
CA LYS A 249 9.92 10.69 12.01
C LYS A 249 9.79 12.22 12.05
N LYS A 250 9.18 12.82 11.02
CA LYS A 250 8.90 14.27 10.96
C LYS A 250 7.97 14.71 12.11
N LEU A 251 6.94 13.91 12.43
CA LEU A 251 6.03 14.18 13.53
C LEU A 251 6.71 14.06 14.90
N ALA A 252 7.54 13.05 15.10
CA ALA A 252 8.32 12.93 16.34
C ALA A 252 9.28 14.13 16.54
N GLY A 253 9.91 14.60 15.46
CA GLY A 253 10.71 15.81 15.46
C GLY A 253 9.89 17.07 15.79
N LEU A 254 8.70 17.21 15.22
CA LEU A 254 7.77 18.29 15.50
C LEU A 254 7.32 18.27 16.97
N SER A 255 6.88 17.12 17.48
CA SER A 255 6.46 16.95 18.86
C SER A 255 7.56 17.38 19.85
N LYS A 256 8.82 16.95 19.60
CA LYS A 256 9.96 17.37 20.40
C LYS A 256 10.18 18.90 20.39
N THR A 257 10.05 19.52 19.23
CA THR A 257 10.19 20.99 19.09
C THR A 257 9.08 21.73 19.84
N LEU A 258 7.85 21.25 19.70
CA LEU A 258 6.69 21.80 20.43
C LEU A 258 6.87 21.65 21.95
N THR A 259 7.31 20.51 22.44
CA THR A 259 7.56 20.29 23.88
C THR A 259 8.56 21.30 24.44
N PHE A 260 9.67 21.58 23.74
CA PHE A 260 10.61 22.60 24.20
C PHE A 260 10.06 24.02 24.16
N LEU A 261 9.28 24.37 23.13
CA LEU A 261 8.62 25.66 23.04
C LEU A 261 7.63 25.86 24.19
N VAL A 262 6.82 24.85 24.45
CA VAL A 262 5.82 24.87 25.54
C VAL A 262 6.50 24.99 26.90
N LEU A 263 7.54 24.19 27.14
CA LEU A 263 8.29 24.29 28.39
C LEU A 263 8.83 25.72 28.61
N GLY A 264 9.34 26.37 27.55
CA GLY A 264 9.77 27.76 27.61
C GLY A 264 8.64 28.74 27.97
N ILE A 265 7.45 28.54 27.36
CA ILE A 265 6.25 29.36 27.67
C ILE A 265 5.78 29.11 29.10
N CYS A 266 5.75 27.87 29.58
CA CYS A 266 5.36 27.53 30.96
C CYS A 266 6.29 28.16 31.96
N VAL A 267 7.61 28.11 31.76
CA VAL A 267 8.59 28.76 32.61
C VAL A 267 8.42 30.28 32.62
N PHE A 268 8.17 30.86 31.43
CA PHE A 268 7.90 32.30 31.33
C PHE A 268 6.63 32.71 32.10
N ILE A 269 5.51 32.03 31.90
CA ILE A 269 4.24 32.28 32.58
C ILE A 269 4.40 32.08 34.08
N PHE A 270 5.04 31.01 34.52
CA PHE A 270 5.30 30.78 35.95
C PHE A 270 6.09 31.95 36.56
N ALA A 271 7.17 32.36 35.94
CA ALA A 271 7.97 33.50 36.41
C ALA A 271 7.20 34.84 36.37
N PHE A 272 6.44 35.09 35.29
CA PHE A 272 5.61 36.27 35.13
C PHE A 272 4.50 36.34 36.18
N SER A 273 3.77 35.27 36.39
CA SER A 273 2.68 35.20 37.41
C SER A 273 3.24 35.37 38.83
N LEU A 274 4.38 34.74 39.17
CA LEU A 274 5.06 35.01 40.44
C LEU A 274 5.46 36.49 40.58
N PHE A 275 5.88 37.14 39.52
CA PHE A 275 6.18 38.58 39.53
C PHE A 275 4.93 39.44 39.75
N MET A 276 3.81 39.06 39.15
CA MET A 276 2.52 39.74 39.40
C MET A 276 2.06 39.58 40.83
N GLU A 277 2.22 38.40 41.44
CA GLU A 277 1.87 38.09 42.85
C GLU A 277 2.92 38.56 43.86
N ARG A 278 3.88 39.40 43.47
CA ARG A 278 4.98 39.85 44.33
C ARG A 278 4.51 40.55 45.63
N SER A 279 3.35 41.17 45.63
CA SER A 279 2.75 41.83 46.82
C SER A 279 2.34 40.77 47.86
N THR A 280 1.72 39.68 47.41
CA THR A 280 1.32 38.56 48.27
C THR A 280 2.57 37.82 48.78
N LEU A 281 3.56 37.62 47.90
CA LEU A 281 4.84 36.99 48.25
C LEU A 281 5.64 37.82 49.28
N ALA A 282 5.52 39.14 49.22
CA ALA A 282 6.17 40.07 50.20
C ALA A 282 5.38 40.22 51.49
N GLY A 283 4.12 39.77 51.52
CA GLY A 283 3.23 39.95 52.70
C GLY A 283 3.58 39.13 53.93
N GLY A 284 4.47 38.18 53.85
CA GLY A 284 5.05 37.44 54.97
C GLY A 284 4.20 36.33 55.57
N ASP A 285 2.98 36.12 55.18
CA ASP A 285 2.14 35.01 55.57
C ASP A 285 2.51 33.71 54.79
N PRO A 286 3.11 32.68 55.42
CA PRO A 286 3.55 31.46 54.73
C PRO A 286 2.42 30.70 54.04
N ALA A 287 1.21 30.74 54.56
CA ALA A 287 0.05 30.04 54.03
C ALA A 287 -0.44 30.69 52.71
N LEU A 288 -0.51 32.02 52.68
CA LEU A 288 -0.85 32.79 51.47
C LEU A 288 0.21 32.67 50.42
N ILE A 289 1.50 32.69 50.76
CA ILE A 289 2.61 32.49 49.82
C ILE A 289 2.54 31.10 49.20
N PHE A 290 2.33 30.06 50.02
CA PHE A 290 2.25 28.68 49.52
C PHE A 290 1.09 28.50 48.57
N LYS A 291 -0.10 29.04 48.92
CA LYS A 291 -1.28 29.02 48.06
C LYS A 291 -1.00 29.71 46.70
N SER A 292 -0.51 30.93 46.73
CA SER A 292 -0.22 31.69 45.51
C SER A 292 0.79 30.98 44.58
N VAL A 293 1.84 30.36 45.14
CA VAL A 293 2.81 29.59 44.37
C VAL A 293 2.17 28.37 43.72
N ILE A 294 1.24 27.69 44.42
CA ILE A 294 0.52 26.53 43.86
C ILE A 294 -0.46 26.97 42.77
N ASP A 295 -1.23 28.02 42.97
CA ASP A 295 -2.16 28.53 41.98
C ASP A 295 -1.41 28.89 40.65
N VAL A 296 -0.28 29.58 40.78
CA VAL A 296 0.61 29.90 39.64
C VAL A 296 1.18 28.63 38.99
N PHE A 297 1.55 27.64 39.81
CA PHE A 297 2.00 26.34 39.25
C PHE A 297 0.90 25.62 38.51
N MET A 298 -0.31 25.61 38.99
CA MET A 298 -1.47 25.00 38.32
C MET A 298 -1.79 25.67 37.00
N VAL A 299 -1.67 26.99 36.88
CA VAL A 299 -1.76 27.70 35.58
C VAL A 299 -0.70 27.24 34.61
N ALA A 300 0.56 27.10 35.03
CA ALA A 300 1.65 26.60 34.19
C ALA A 300 1.40 25.14 33.77
N VAL A 301 0.83 24.31 34.64
CA VAL A 301 0.43 22.93 34.29
C VAL A 301 -0.72 22.92 33.27
N SER A 302 -1.75 23.75 33.48
CA SER A 302 -2.86 23.89 32.54
C SER A 302 -2.34 24.25 31.13
N LEU A 303 -1.40 25.19 31.05
CA LEU A 303 -0.77 25.58 29.80
C LEU A 303 0.05 24.45 29.18
N ALA A 304 0.75 23.66 29.98
CA ALA A 304 1.51 22.50 29.51
C ALA A 304 0.57 21.45 28.87
N VAL A 305 -0.57 21.21 29.49
CA VAL A 305 -1.61 20.31 29.02
C VAL A 305 -2.21 20.78 27.70
N ALA A 306 -2.60 22.06 27.62
CA ALA A 306 -3.17 22.67 26.40
C ALA A 306 -2.26 22.55 25.18
N ALA A 307 -0.96 22.54 25.38
CA ALA A 307 0.01 22.72 24.33
C ALA A 307 0.46 21.42 23.63
N VAL A 308 0.11 20.26 24.15
CA VAL A 308 0.51 18.97 23.59
C VAL A 308 -0.67 18.32 22.89
N PRO A 309 -0.60 18.12 21.57
CA PRO A 309 -1.66 17.45 20.82
C PRO A 309 -1.71 15.96 21.18
N GLU A 310 -2.46 15.64 22.22
CA GLU A 310 -2.73 14.26 22.61
C GLU A 310 -3.40 13.52 21.44
N GLY A 311 -3.01 12.30 21.18
CA GLY A 311 -3.59 11.49 20.11
C GLY A 311 -3.07 11.74 18.70
N LEU A 312 -2.20 12.72 18.42
CA LEU A 312 -1.69 12.99 17.08
C LEU A 312 -1.05 11.75 16.42
N ALA A 313 -0.18 11.04 17.13
CA ALA A 313 0.46 9.82 16.65
C ALA A 313 -0.56 8.69 16.42
N ALA A 314 -1.53 8.55 17.33
CA ALA A 314 -2.60 7.56 17.23
C ALA A 314 -3.51 7.84 16.04
N VAL A 315 -3.93 9.09 15.81
CA VAL A 315 -4.75 9.49 14.66
C VAL A 315 -4.03 9.17 13.35
N VAL A 316 -2.75 9.52 13.24
CA VAL A 316 -1.96 9.21 12.02
C VAL A 316 -1.89 7.71 11.75
N THR A 317 -1.63 6.91 12.78
CA THR A 317 -1.55 5.45 12.65
C THR A 317 -2.90 4.84 12.26
N ILE A 318 -3.99 5.30 12.85
CA ILE A 318 -5.34 4.84 12.51
C ILE A 318 -5.71 5.23 11.07
N VAL A 319 -5.43 6.46 10.65
CA VAL A 319 -5.70 6.92 9.27
C VAL A 319 -4.91 6.11 8.25
N LEU A 320 -3.62 5.85 8.51
CA LEU A 320 -2.80 4.97 7.68
C LEU A 320 -3.39 3.56 7.61
N SER A 321 -3.75 2.97 8.73
CA SER A 321 -4.32 1.62 8.82
C SER A 321 -5.63 1.48 8.04
N ILE A 322 -6.54 2.45 8.18
CA ILE A 322 -7.80 2.48 7.41
C ILE A 322 -7.51 2.66 5.92
N GLY A 323 -6.56 3.53 5.58
CA GLY A 323 -6.15 3.76 4.20
C GLY A 323 -5.60 2.49 3.54
N VAL A 324 -4.70 1.78 4.21
CA VAL A 324 -4.14 0.51 3.73
C VAL A 324 -5.23 -0.56 3.57
N THR A 325 -6.17 -0.63 4.51
CA THR A 325 -7.33 -1.53 4.38
C THR A 325 -8.17 -1.20 3.14
N ASN A 326 -8.36 0.08 2.83
CA ASN A 326 -9.09 0.50 1.63
C ASN A 326 -8.31 0.19 0.33
N MET A 327 -6.98 0.35 0.34
CA MET A 327 -6.11 -0.06 -0.78
C MET A 327 -6.22 -1.56 -1.04
N SER A 328 -6.17 -2.38 0.00
CA SER A 328 -6.31 -3.84 -0.12
C SER A 328 -7.67 -4.25 -0.69
N LYS A 329 -8.77 -3.60 -0.30
CA LYS A 329 -10.11 -3.82 -0.89
C LYS A 329 -10.18 -3.44 -2.37
N LYS A 330 -9.24 -2.63 -2.85
CA LYS A 330 -9.08 -2.22 -4.25
C LYS A 330 -7.93 -2.95 -4.94
N ASN A 331 -7.62 -4.17 -4.51
CA ASN A 331 -6.59 -5.05 -5.07
C ASN A 331 -5.13 -4.58 -4.91
N ALA A 332 -4.86 -3.56 -4.12
CA ALA A 332 -3.50 -3.09 -3.82
C ALA A 332 -3.12 -3.47 -2.38
N VAL A 333 -2.42 -4.58 -2.20
CA VAL A 333 -1.99 -5.08 -0.89
C VAL A 333 -0.65 -4.45 -0.52
N ILE A 334 -0.66 -3.60 0.48
CA ILE A 334 0.55 -2.92 0.98
C ILE A 334 1.28 -3.84 1.95
N ARG A 335 2.57 -4.05 1.72
CA ARG A 335 3.44 -4.87 2.58
C ARG A 335 4.28 -4.02 3.54
N LYS A 336 4.64 -2.81 3.14
CA LYS A 336 5.37 -1.85 4.00
C LYS A 336 4.58 -0.55 4.11
N LEU A 337 4.29 -0.11 5.32
CA LEU A 337 3.53 1.13 5.56
C LEU A 337 4.19 2.39 4.98
N THR A 338 5.52 2.38 4.88
CA THR A 338 6.29 3.47 4.26
C THR A 338 5.91 3.71 2.79
N ALA A 339 5.51 2.64 2.08
CA ALA A 339 5.11 2.72 0.68
C ALA A 339 3.86 3.59 0.45
N VAL A 340 2.94 3.66 1.41
CA VAL A 340 1.71 4.46 1.30
C VAL A 340 2.03 5.94 1.10
N GLU A 341 2.95 6.46 1.89
CA GLU A 341 3.38 7.87 1.78
C GLU A 341 4.13 8.10 0.47
N THR A 342 5.03 7.19 0.11
CA THR A 342 5.85 7.27 -1.10
C THR A 342 4.99 7.17 -2.36
N LEU A 343 3.96 6.31 -2.38
CA LEU A 343 2.98 6.19 -3.47
C LEU A 343 2.32 7.54 -3.78
N GLY A 344 1.90 8.28 -2.75
CA GLY A 344 1.32 9.61 -2.93
C GLY A 344 2.27 10.64 -3.56
N CYS A 345 3.58 10.38 -3.52
CA CYS A 345 4.63 11.21 -4.11
C CYS A 345 5.14 10.69 -5.46
N ALA A 346 4.66 9.54 -5.95
CA ALA A 346 5.13 8.92 -7.18
C ALA A 346 5.09 9.89 -8.36
N GLN A 347 6.21 9.96 -9.10
CA GLN A 347 6.39 10.82 -10.27
C GLN A 347 6.61 9.99 -11.54
N ILE A 348 7.20 8.81 -11.40
CA ILE A 348 7.49 7.87 -12.49
C ILE A 348 6.91 6.52 -12.13
N ILE A 349 6.21 5.88 -13.08
CA ILE A 349 5.78 4.49 -12.97
C ILE A 349 6.39 3.72 -14.12
N CYS A 350 7.44 2.96 -13.82
CA CYS A 350 8.05 2.01 -14.74
C CYS A 350 7.24 0.70 -14.71
N SER A 351 6.56 0.39 -15.80
CA SER A 351 5.71 -0.79 -15.91
C SER A 351 6.28 -1.79 -16.91
N ASP A 352 6.34 -3.05 -16.50
CA ASP A 352 6.45 -4.13 -17.47
C ASP A 352 5.19 -4.13 -18.37
N LYS A 353 5.34 -4.50 -19.65
CA LYS A 353 4.22 -4.55 -20.58
C LYS A 353 3.32 -5.74 -20.29
N THR A 354 3.92 -6.94 -20.27
CA THR A 354 3.20 -8.22 -20.26
C THR A 354 2.51 -8.45 -18.92
N GLY A 355 1.23 -8.80 -18.97
CA GLY A 355 0.44 -9.08 -17.76
C GLY A 355 0.02 -7.85 -16.95
N THR A 356 0.71 -6.70 -17.07
CA THR A 356 0.39 -5.45 -16.35
C THR A 356 -0.38 -4.46 -17.21
N LEU A 357 0.18 -4.07 -18.36
CA LEU A 357 -0.50 -3.21 -19.34
C LEU A 357 -1.38 -4.03 -20.29
N THR A 358 -1.04 -5.30 -20.50
CA THR A 358 -1.76 -6.24 -21.35
C THR A 358 -2.38 -7.36 -20.49
N GLN A 359 -3.25 -8.17 -21.13
CA GLN A 359 -4.00 -9.21 -20.44
C GLN A 359 -3.21 -10.50 -20.16
N ASN A 360 -1.98 -10.61 -20.66
CA ASN A 360 -1.17 -11.85 -20.69
C ASN A 360 -1.94 -13.02 -21.35
N LYS A 361 -2.74 -12.73 -22.36
CA LYS A 361 -3.57 -13.68 -23.07
C LYS A 361 -3.51 -13.40 -24.56
N MET A 362 -2.79 -14.22 -25.32
CA MET A 362 -2.79 -14.12 -26.76
C MET A 362 -4.21 -14.24 -27.30
N THR A 363 -4.57 -13.38 -28.24
CA THR A 363 -5.90 -13.34 -28.84
C THR A 363 -5.77 -13.10 -30.35
N VAL A 364 -6.49 -13.87 -31.17
CA VAL A 364 -6.59 -13.63 -32.62
C VAL A 364 -7.51 -12.42 -32.83
N VAL A 365 -6.99 -11.38 -33.48
CA VAL A 365 -7.69 -10.10 -33.67
C VAL A 365 -7.86 -9.74 -35.17
N ASP A 366 -7.15 -10.43 -36.04
CA ASP A 366 -7.20 -10.18 -37.50
C ASP A 366 -6.99 -11.50 -38.22
N HIS A 367 -7.58 -11.65 -39.40
CA HIS A 367 -7.37 -12.82 -40.26
C HIS A 367 -7.41 -12.44 -41.76
N TYR A 368 -6.87 -13.33 -42.56
CA TYR A 368 -6.95 -13.27 -44.04
C TYR A 368 -7.22 -14.67 -44.58
N GLY A 369 -8.20 -14.83 -45.49
CA GLY A 369 -8.64 -16.11 -46.07
C GLY A 369 -10.00 -16.54 -45.58
N ASP A 370 -10.40 -17.81 -45.83
CA ASP A 370 -11.68 -18.36 -45.35
C ASP A 370 -11.66 -18.56 -43.85
N GLU A 371 -12.46 -17.75 -43.16
CA GLU A 371 -12.43 -17.65 -41.67
C GLU A 371 -12.73 -18.99 -41.00
N LYS A 372 -13.73 -19.71 -41.45
CA LYS A 372 -14.14 -20.96 -40.80
C LYS A 372 -13.16 -22.09 -41.02
N LEU A 373 -12.67 -22.22 -42.30
CA LEU A 373 -11.67 -23.22 -42.65
C LEU A 373 -10.35 -22.94 -41.94
N LEU A 374 -9.96 -21.66 -41.86
CA LEU A 374 -8.75 -21.22 -41.16
C LEU A 374 -8.83 -21.54 -39.67
N ALA A 375 -9.92 -21.18 -39.00
CA ALA A 375 -10.11 -21.46 -37.60
C ALA A 375 -10.13 -22.97 -37.30
N ARG A 376 -10.79 -23.79 -38.14
CA ARG A 376 -10.78 -25.23 -38.05
C ARG A 376 -9.38 -25.80 -38.18
N ALA A 377 -8.62 -25.36 -39.17
CA ALA A 377 -7.25 -25.83 -39.46
C ALA A 377 -6.34 -25.51 -38.27
N MET A 378 -6.40 -24.25 -37.80
CA MET A 378 -5.59 -23.78 -36.65
C MET A 378 -5.92 -24.51 -35.35
N SER A 379 -7.21 -24.76 -35.08
CA SER A 379 -7.64 -25.51 -33.88
C SER A 379 -7.23 -26.96 -33.91
N LEU A 380 -7.41 -27.66 -35.04
CA LEU A 380 -7.03 -29.08 -35.20
C LEU A 380 -5.51 -29.27 -35.18
N CYS A 381 -4.76 -28.33 -35.78
CA CYS A 381 -3.29 -28.32 -35.79
C CYS A 381 -2.73 -27.65 -34.54
N SER A 382 -3.27 -27.93 -33.35
CA SER A 382 -2.84 -27.39 -32.06
C SER A 382 -2.94 -28.46 -30.97
N ASP A 383 -2.13 -28.35 -29.93
CA ASP A 383 -2.12 -29.26 -28.77
C ASP A 383 -2.90 -28.74 -27.57
N ALA A 384 -3.21 -27.43 -27.55
CA ALA A 384 -4.06 -26.84 -26.50
C ALA A 384 -5.44 -27.55 -26.45
N GLN A 385 -5.99 -27.72 -25.28
CA GLN A 385 -7.25 -28.44 -25.02
C GLN A 385 -8.31 -27.51 -24.44
N GLU A 386 -9.56 -27.77 -24.81
CA GLU A 386 -10.74 -27.16 -24.22
C GLU A 386 -11.21 -28.06 -23.06
N ASP A 387 -11.41 -27.51 -21.87
CA ASP A 387 -11.97 -28.24 -20.73
C ASP A 387 -13.49 -28.23 -20.72
N SER A 388 -14.11 -28.90 -19.73
CA SER A 388 -15.57 -28.98 -19.58
C SER A 388 -16.26 -27.64 -19.37
N ASP A 389 -15.52 -26.62 -18.91
CA ASP A 389 -16.03 -25.29 -18.61
C ASP A 389 -15.81 -24.32 -19.77
N GLY A 390 -15.25 -24.81 -20.90
CA GLY A 390 -14.93 -24.00 -22.09
C GLY A 390 -13.63 -23.20 -21.94
N LEU A 391 -12.83 -23.46 -20.90
CA LEU A 391 -11.52 -22.83 -20.73
C LEU A 391 -10.48 -23.56 -21.59
N VAL A 392 -9.67 -22.83 -22.31
CA VAL A 392 -8.61 -23.40 -23.13
C VAL A 392 -7.29 -23.43 -22.37
N ILE A 393 -6.72 -24.61 -22.24
CA ILE A 393 -5.47 -24.88 -21.54
C ILE A 393 -4.41 -25.32 -22.56
N GLY A 394 -3.25 -24.67 -22.57
CA GLY A 394 -2.15 -24.96 -23.47
C GLY A 394 -1.17 -23.82 -23.60
N GLU A 395 -0.24 -23.95 -24.55
CA GLU A 395 0.69 -22.87 -24.89
C GLU A 395 -0.09 -21.64 -25.38
N PRO A 396 0.25 -20.42 -24.96
CA PRO A 396 -0.57 -19.22 -25.20
C PRO A 396 -0.93 -18.97 -26.66
N THR A 397 -0.03 -19.23 -27.61
CA THR A 397 -0.29 -19.08 -29.04
C THR A 397 -1.32 -20.09 -29.52
N GLU A 398 -1.20 -21.34 -29.11
CA GLU A 398 -2.14 -22.40 -29.49
C GLU A 398 -3.50 -22.23 -28.79
N ALA A 399 -3.49 -21.81 -27.52
CA ALA A 399 -4.71 -21.49 -26.80
C ALA A 399 -5.51 -20.37 -27.49
N ALA A 400 -4.83 -19.35 -28.03
CA ALA A 400 -5.44 -18.29 -28.82
C ALA A 400 -6.14 -18.83 -30.08
N LEU A 401 -5.53 -19.75 -30.80
CA LEU A 401 -6.08 -20.36 -32.02
C LEU A 401 -7.31 -21.22 -31.73
N VAL A 402 -7.27 -21.99 -30.64
CA VAL A 402 -8.42 -22.79 -30.20
C VAL A 402 -9.57 -21.90 -29.70
N SER A 403 -9.26 -20.85 -28.91
CA SER A 403 -10.27 -19.88 -28.46
C SER A 403 -10.91 -19.13 -29.61
N TYR A 404 -10.15 -18.80 -30.66
CA TYR A 404 -10.67 -18.21 -31.89
C TYR A 404 -11.67 -19.13 -32.56
N ALA A 405 -11.36 -20.44 -32.69
CA ALA A 405 -12.28 -21.41 -33.26
C ALA A 405 -13.56 -21.53 -32.44
N ILE A 406 -13.47 -21.56 -31.10
CA ILE A 406 -14.63 -21.60 -30.21
C ILE A 406 -15.52 -20.36 -30.39
N SER A 407 -14.94 -19.17 -30.57
CA SER A 407 -15.70 -17.93 -30.82
C SER A 407 -16.55 -17.98 -32.09
N LEU A 408 -16.19 -18.85 -33.03
CA LEU A 408 -16.92 -19.12 -34.28
C LEU A 408 -17.87 -20.35 -34.17
N GLY A 409 -18.04 -20.91 -32.96
CA GLY A 409 -18.85 -22.08 -32.69
C GLY A 409 -18.19 -23.41 -33.10
N LEU A 410 -16.87 -23.43 -33.25
CA LEU A 410 -16.09 -24.63 -33.62
C LEU A 410 -15.37 -25.17 -32.36
N HIS A 411 -16.09 -25.97 -31.58
CA HIS A 411 -15.56 -26.58 -30.36
C HIS A 411 -14.54 -27.66 -30.65
N LYS A 412 -13.40 -27.61 -29.99
CA LYS A 412 -12.30 -28.54 -30.26
C LYS A 412 -12.64 -30.01 -30.01
N GLY A 413 -13.45 -30.28 -28.99
CA GLY A 413 -13.94 -31.61 -28.69
C GLY A 413 -14.74 -32.24 -29.85
N GLU A 414 -15.64 -31.44 -30.44
CA GLU A 414 -16.44 -31.84 -31.60
C GLU A 414 -15.58 -32.02 -32.85
N LEU A 415 -14.71 -31.03 -33.12
CA LEU A 415 -13.80 -31.11 -34.26
C LEU A 415 -12.87 -32.33 -34.19
N LYS A 416 -12.41 -32.71 -33.01
CA LYS A 416 -11.56 -33.88 -32.79
C LYS A 416 -12.31 -35.21 -32.96
N SER A 417 -13.60 -35.22 -32.60
CA SER A 417 -14.49 -36.39 -32.85
C SER A 417 -14.78 -36.57 -34.30
N ASP A 418 -15.07 -35.47 -35.03
CA ASP A 418 -15.37 -35.51 -36.48
C ASP A 418 -14.13 -35.73 -37.34
N SER A 419 -12.97 -35.29 -36.83
CA SER A 419 -11.68 -35.34 -37.57
C SER A 419 -10.57 -35.81 -36.67
N PRO A 420 -10.55 -37.09 -36.25
CA PRO A 420 -9.51 -37.58 -35.35
C PRO A 420 -8.12 -37.52 -36.00
N ARG A 421 -7.13 -37.09 -35.17
CA ARG A 421 -5.72 -37.02 -35.57
C ARG A 421 -5.18 -38.44 -35.70
N ILE A 422 -4.55 -38.76 -36.82
CA ILE A 422 -3.96 -40.08 -37.08
C ILE A 422 -2.42 -40.03 -37.15
N GLY A 423 -1.82 -38.86 -37.32
CA GLY A 423 -0.38 -38.67 -37.33
C GLY A 423 -0.02 -37.19 -37.26
N GLU A 424 1.24 -36.92 -36.94
CA GLU A 424 1.74 -35.54 -36.78
C GLU A 424 3.26 -35.44 -37.04
N ALA A 425 3.70 -34.26 -37.50
CA ALA A 425 5.04 -33.75 -37.35
C ALA A 425 4.95 -32.60 -36.31
N PRO A 426 5.44 -32.79 -35.07
CA PRO A 426 5.29 -31.82 -33.99
C PRO A 426 6.02 -30.52 -34.31
N PHE A 427 5.68 -29.46 -33.57
CA PHE A 427 6.32 -28.15 -33.72
C PHE A 427 7.82 -28.26 -33.46
N ASP A 428 8.59 -27.68 -34.39
CA ASP A 428 10.02 -27.54 -34.26
C ASP A 428 10.44 -26.08 -34.55
N SER A 429 11.25 -25.51 -33.68
CA SER A 429 11.67 -24.12 -33.75
C SER A 429 12.62 -23.81 -34.93
N GLY A 430 13.35 -24.80 -35.42
CA GLY A 430 14.19 -24.70 -36.61
C GLY A 430 13.39 -24.66 -37.89
N ARG A 431 12.33 -25.48 -37.98
CA ARG A 431 11.38 -25.50 -39.13
C ARG A 431 10.32 -24.41 -39.01
N LYS A 432 10.05 -23.91 -37.78
CA LYS A 432 9.03 -22.92 -37.44
C LYS A 432 7.60 -23.33 -37.86
N MET A 433 7.28 -24.61 -37.89
CA MET A 433 5.98 -25.13 -38.28
C MET A 433 5.63 -26.44 -37.57
N MET A 434 4.36 -26.81 -37.69
CA MET A 434 3.77 -28.06 -37.21
C MET A 434 2.77 -28.57 -38.24
N SER A 435 2.67 -29.88 -38.40
CA SER A 435 1.72 -30.53 -39.29
C SER A 435 0.97 -31.64 -38.58
N THR A 436 -0.35 -31.75 -38.83
CA THR A 436 -1.20 -32.82 -38.25
C THR A 436 -2.07 -33.41 -39.35
N VAL A 437 -2.23 -34.74 -39.38
CA VAL A 437 -3.06 -35.46 -40.33
C VAL A 437 -4.32 -36.00 -39.65
N HIS A 438 -5.45 -35.73 -40.28
CA HIS A 438 -6.76 -36.04 -39.74
C HIS A 438 -7.59 -36.88 -40.69
N LYS A 439 -8.41 -37.78 -40.11
CA LYS A 439 -9.38 -38.56 -40.87
C LYS A 439 -10.71 -37.84 -40.84
N THR A 440 -11.26 -37.48 -42.01
CA THR A 440 -12.56 -36.83 -42.17
C THR A 440 -13.56 -37.72 -42.90
N SER A 441 -14.81 -37.32 -42.98
CA SER A 441 -15.86 -37.98 -43.80
C SER A 441 -15.47 -38.05 -45.29
N ASP A 442 -14.70 -37.04 -45.76
CA ASP A 442 -14.35 -36.81 -47.17
C ASP A 442 -12.96 -37.33 -47.52
N GLY A 443 -12.32 -38.08 -46.64
CA GLY A 443 -10.95 -38.60 -46.86
C GLY A 443 -9.96 -38.10 -45.78
N LEU A 444 -8.70 -38.10 -46.15
CA LEU A 444 -7.61 -37.68 -45.23
C LEU A 444 -7.18 -36.25 -45.54
N ILE A 445 -7.06 -35.44 -44.54
CA ILE A 445 -6.61 -34.06 -44.64
C ILE A 445 -5.48 -33.77 -43.67
N GLN A 446 -4.45 -33.14 -44.16
CA GLN A 446 -3.39 -32.56 -43.36
C GLN A 446 -3.67 -31.08 -43.14
N TYR A 447 -3.43 -30.59 -41.96
CA TYR A 447 -3.31 -29.17 -41.64
C TYR A 447 -1.89 -28.85 -41.16
N THR A 448 -1.34 -27.78 -41.68
CA THR A 448 -0.02 -27.26 -41.35
C THR A 448 -0.15 -25.83 -40.87
N LYS A 449 0.41 -25.48 -39.71
CA LYS A 449 0.54 -24.10 -39.24
C LYS A 449 1.99 -23.74 -39.01
N GLY A 450 2.35 -22.48 -39.27
CA GLY A 450 3.72 -22.02 -39.05
C GLY A 450 3.95 -20.57 -39.41
N ALA A 451 5.24 -20.21 -39.45
CA ALA A 451 5.65 -18.87 -39.87
C ALA A 451 5.24 -18.61 -41.31
N PRO A 452 4.65 -17.44 -41.64
CA PRO A 452 4.13 -17.16 -42.97
C PRO A 452 5.18 -17.30 -44.10
N ASP A 453 6.40 -16.82 -43.87
CA ASP A 453 7.53 -16.92 -44.76
C ASP A 453 7.84 -18.36 -45.17
N VAL A 454 7.81 -19.27 -44.21
CA VAL A 454 8.15 -20.68 -44.44
C VAL A 454 6.98 -21.45 -45.04
N VAL A 455 5.77 -21.31 -44.49
CA VAL A 455 4.60 -22.09 -44.96
C VAL A 455 4.20 -21.68 -46.36
N VAL A 456 4.23 -20.40 -46.73
CA VAL A 456 3.85 -19.91 -48.07
C VAL A 456 4.81 -20.41 -49.12
N ASP A 457 6.11 -20.56 -48.81
CA ASP A 457 7.10 -21.07 -49.74
C ASP A 457 6.87 -22.56 -50.13
N LEU A 458 6.26 -23.33 -49.20
CA LEU A 458 5.91 -24.75 -49.43
C LEU A 458 4.56 -24.93 -50.13
N CYS A 459 3.82 -23.82 -50.35
CA CYS A 459 2.51 -23.87 -50.99
C CYS A 459 2.62 -23.79 -52.53
N THR A 460 2.04 -24.78 -53.20
CA THR A 460 1.89 -24.84 -54.67
C THR A 460 0.54 -24.31 -55.15
N HIS A 461 -0.44 -24.27 -54.26
CA HIS A 461 -1.80 -23.79 -54.51
C HIS A 461 -2.29 -22.90 -53.35
N ALA A 462 -3.36 -22.16 -53.59
CA ALA A 462 -4.07 -21.37 -52.58
C ALA A 462 -5.58 -21.66 -52.63
N PHE A 463 -6.25 -21.64 -51.48
CA PHE A 463 -7.68 -21.73 -51.38
C PHE A 463 -8.27 -20.31 -51.31
N ILE A 464 -8.89 -19.89 -52.45
CA ILE A 464 -9.46 -18.55 -52.60
C ILE A 464 -10.91 -18.67 -53.07
N ASP A 465 -11.83 -17.99 -52.41
CA ASP A 465 -13.28 -17.97 -52.74
C ASP A 465 -13.90 -19.38 -52.95
N GLY A 466 -13.51 -20.31 -52.10
CA GLY A 466 -14.03 -21.69 -52.12
C GLY A 466 -13.37 -22.59 -53.18
N LYS A 467 -12.33 -22.16 -53.89
CA LYS A 467 -11.65 -22.90 -54.95
C LYS A 467 -10.17 -23.03 -54.69
N ILE A 468 -9.61 -24.17 -55.09
CA ILE A 468 -8.15 -24.37 -55.08
C ILE A 468 -7.63 -23.84 -56.44
N VAL A 469 -6.73 -22.86 -56.38
CA VAL A 469 -6.09 -22.23 -57.52
C VAL A 469 -4.56 -22.37 -57.42
N PRO A 470 -3.84 -22.45 -58.54
CA PRO A 470 -2.38 -22.47 -58.51
C PRO A 470 -1.82 -21.22 -57.85
N MET A 471 -0.74 -21.36 -57.08
CA MET A 471 -0.03 -20.26 -56.43
C MET A 471 0.71 -19.45 -57.51
N THR A 472 0.26 -18.24 -57.79
CA THR A 472 0.90 -17.29 -58.71
C THR A 472 1.71 -16.27 -57.95
N ASP A 473 2.63 -15.56 -58.65
CA ASP A 473 3.41 -14.47 -58.04
C ASP A 473 2.51 -13.33 -57.55
N GLU A 474 1.36 -13.09 -58.18
CA GLU A 474 0.38 -12.09 -57.72
C GLU A 474 -0.28 -12.51 -56.39
N ILE A 475 -0.63 -13.79 -56.25
CA ILE A 475 -1.18 -14.33 -55.01
C ILE A 475 -0.14 -14.28 -53.90
N ARG A 476 1.11 -14.66 -54.17
CA ARG A 476 2.23 -14.54 -53.19
C ARG A 476 2.43 -13.10 -52.75
N ALA A 477 2.42 -12.16 -53.69
CA ALA A 477 2.57 -10.74 -53.41
C ALA A 477 1.40 -10.21 -52.51
N THR A 478 0.18 -10.69 -52.80
CA THR A 478 -1.00 -10.33 -51.99
C THR A 478 -0.89 -10.88 -50.56
N ILE A 479 -0.53 -12.15 -50.38
CA ILE A 479 -0.31 -12.77 -49.07
C ILE A 479 0.82 -12.04 -48.32
N ALA A 480 1.93 -11.71 -49.00
CA ALA A 480 3.02 -10.96 -48.39
C ALA A 480 2.60 -9.55 -47.95
N SER A 481 1.74 -8.89 -48.74
CA SER A 481 1.18 -7.59 -48.40
C SER A 481 0.26 -7.67 -47.18
N GLU A 482 -0.59 -8.69 -47.07
CA GLU A 482 -1.45 -8.91 -45.94
C GLU A 482 -0.66 -9.29 -44.68
N ASN A 483 0.35 -10.15 -44.83
CA ASN A 483 1.27 -10.45 -43.71
C ASN A 483 1.96 -9.17 -43.21
N LYS A 484 2.44 -8.33 -44.15
CA LYS A 484 3.02 -7.03 -43.76
C LYS A 484 2.03 -6.12 -43.10
N ARG A 485 0.78 -6.01 -43.59
CA ARG A 485 -0.28 -5.22 -42.99
C ARG A 485 -0.55 -5.62 -41.55
N MET A 486 -0.55 -6.91 -41.28
CA MET A 486 -0.72 -7.45 -39.92
C MET A 486 0.53 -7.20 -39.06
N ALA A 487 1.72 -7.41 -39.63
CA ALA A 487 2.98 -7.15 -38.90
C ALA A 487 3.17 -5.65 -38.57
N ASP A 488 2.75 -4.75 -39.47
CA ASP A 488 2.79 -3.30 -39.23
C ASP A 488 1.86 -2.87 -38.09
N LYS A 489 0.83 -3.70 -37.76
CA LYS A 489 -0.02 -3.57 -36.56
C LYS A 489 0.56 -4.29 -35.34
N ALA A 490 1.82 -4.71 -35.40
CA ALA A 490 2.48 -5.48 -34.34
C ALA A 490 1.81 -6.84 -34.00
N LEU A 491 1.08 -7.43 -34.95
CA LEU A 491 0.47 -8.73 -34.74
C LEU A 491 1.50 -9.85 -34.98
N ARG A 492 1.44 -10.87 -34.13
CA ARG A 492 2.11 -12.16 -34.40
C ARG A 492 1.30 -12.91 -35.43
N VAL A 493 1.88 -13.11 -36.61
CA VAL A 493 1.18 -13.75 -37.74
C VAL A 493 1.57 -15.22 -37.85
N LEU A 494 0.56 -16.08 -38.01
CA LEU A 494 0.74 -17.49 -38.41
C LEU A 494 -0.04 -17.77 -39.71
N ALA A 495 0.57 -18.57 -40.56
CA ALA A 495 -0.08 -19.10 -41.74
C ALA A 495 -0.64 -20.49 -41.48
N ALA A 496 -1.75 -20.79 -42.15
CA ALA A 496 -2.31 -22.14 -42.22
C ALA A 496 -2.30 -22.62 -43.69
N ALA A 497 -2.00 -23.89 -43.83
CA ALA A 497 -2.10 -24.60 -45.13
C ALA A 497 -2.75 -25.97 -44.91
N MET A 498 -3.19 -26.60 -46.01
CA MET A 498 -3.74 -27.95 -45.98
C MET A 498 -3.17 -28.79 -47.14
N ARG A 499 -3.29 -30.10 -46.98
CA ARG A 499 -3.06 -31.06 -48.07
C ARG A 499 -4.06 -32.19 -47.99
N LYS A 500 -4.60 -32.66 -49.14
CA LYS A 500 -5.52 -33.79 -49.17
C LYS A 500 -4.77 -35.04 -49.64
N TYR A 501 -5.14 -36.19 -49.04
CA TYR A 501 -4.56 -37.48 -49.38
C TYR A 501 -5.64 -38.48 -49.78
N ASP A 502 -5.34 -39.24 -50.82
CA ASP A 502 -6.22 -40.37 -51.26
C ASP A 502 -6.03 -41.60 -50.34
N SER A 503 -4.84 -41.77 -49.74
CA SER A 503 -4.52 -42.87 -48.84
C SER A 503 -3.63 -42.31 -47.70
N ALA A 504 -3.60 -42.99 -46.53
CA ALA A 504 -2.75 -42.58 -45.44
C ALA A 504 -1.29 -42.53 -45.83
N PRO A 505 -0.52 -41.49 -45.46
CA PRO A 505 0.90 -41.42 -45.65
C PRO A 505 1.57 -42.61 -44.91
N ASP A 506 2.56 -43.21 -45.54
CA ASP A 506 3.34 -44.29 -44.97
C ASP A 506 4.28 -43.79 -43.84
N ASP A 507 4.62 -42.52 -43.85
CA ASP A 507 5.47 -41.81 -42.89
C ASP A 507 4.88 -40.45 -42.56
N PHE A 508 5.00 -40.06 -41.28
CA PHE A 508 4.58 -38.76 -40.75
C PHE A 508 5.78 -37.83 -40.47
N SER A 509 6.94 -38.12 -41.05
CA SER A 509 8.09 -37.24 -40.96
C SER A 509 7.84 -35.88 -41.59
N PRO A 510 8.54 -34.82 -41.16
CA PRO A 510 8.44 -33.51 -41.77
C PRO A 510 8.66 -33.52 -43.30
N GLU A 511 9.62 -34.33 -43.77
CA GLU A 511 9.97 -34.46 -45.17
C GLU A 511 8.83 -35.05 -46.00
N ALA A 512 8.02 -35.95 -45.43
CA ALA A 512 6.86 -36.55 -46.07
C ALA A 512 5.62 -35.67 -46.07
N LEU A 513 5.47 -34.81 -45.05
CA LEU A 513 4.26 -33.99 -44.87
C LEU A 513 4.41 -32.56 -45.40
N GLU A 514 5.55 -31.95 -45.27
CA GLU A 514 5.72 -30.50 -45.41
C GLU A 514 6.15 -30.08 -46.84
N HIS A 515 5.34 -30.48 -47.84
CA HIS A 515 5.53 -30.08 -49.26
C HIS A 515 4.16 -30.12 -49.96
N ASP A 516 4.08 -29.45 -51.13
CA ASP A 516 2.88 -29.37 -52.00
C ASP A 516 1.62 -28.93 -51.27
N LEU A 517 1.75 -27.95 -50.40
CA LEU A 517 0.70 -27.45 -49.56
C LEU A 517 -0.25 -26.51 -50.33
N ILE A 518 -1.47 -26.39 -49.83
CA ILE A 518 -2.53 -25.47 -50.27
C ILE A 518 -2.69 -24.41 -49.20
N PHE A 519 -2.34 -23.17 -49.46
CA PHE A 519 -2.50 -22.05 -48.52
C PHE A 519 -3.97 -21.82 -48.20
N ILE A 520 -4.33 -21.69 -46.90
CA ILE A 520 -5.68 -21.41 -46.43
C ILE A 520 -5.82 -19.93 -46.02
N GLY A 521 -4.88 -19.41 -45.27
CA GLY A 521 -4.98 -18.05 -44.70
C GLY A 521 -3.93 -17.71 -43.67
N LEU A 522 -4.05 -16.49 -43.15
CA LEU A 522 -3.22 -15.94 -42.10
C LEU A 522 -4.09 -15.63 -40.87
N THR A 523 -3.57 -15.85 -39.68
CA THR A 523 -4.11 -15.34 -38.43
C THR A 523 -3.14 -14.36 -37.81
N GLY A 524 -3.62 -13.16 -37.46
CA GLY A 524 -2.88 -12.15 -36.70
C GLY A 524 -3.36 -12.12 -35.25
N MET A 525 -2.44 -12.28 -34.31
CA MET A 525 -2.74 -12.33 -32.89
C MET A 525 -1.85 -11.38 -32.10
N ILE A 526 -2.37 -10.90 -30.98
CA ILE A 526 -1.69 -10.00 -30.05
C ILE A 526 -2.11 -10.34 -28.62
N ASP A 527 -1.29 -9.99 -27.65
CA ASP A 527 -1.71 -9.85 -26.26
C ASP A 527 -2.37 -8.47 -26.09
N PRO A 528 -3.71 -8.38 -26.00
CA PRO A 528 -4.40 -7.11 -26.07
C PRO A 528 -4.17 -6.28 -24.83
N VAL A 529 -4.15 -4.96 -25.01
CA VAL A 529 -4.14 -4.00 -23.93
C VAL A 529 -5.38 -4.16 -23.05
N ARG A 530 -5.24 -4.03 -21.74
CA ARG A 530 -6.38 -4.00 -20.82
C ARG A 530 -7.23 -2.75 -21.08
N PRO A 531 -8.57 -2.85 -21.16
CA PRO A 531 -9.44 -1.72 -21.51
C PRO A 531 -9.30 -0.48 -20.61
N GLU A 532 -9.04 -0.70 -19.32
CA GLU A 532 -8.91 0.35 -18.31
C GLU A 532 -7.57 1.07 -18.31
N VAL A 533 -6.52 0.50 -18.90
CA VAL A 533 -5.15 1.04 -18.83
C VAL A 533 -5.03 2.37 -19.55
N LYS A 534 -5.70 2.56 -20.68
CA LYS A 534 -5.65 3.82 -21.42
C LYS A 534 -6.16 4.99 -20.58
N ALA A 535 -7.30 4.83 -19.91
CA ALA A 535 -7.85 5.85 -19.02
C ALA A 535 -6.93 6.10 -17.83
N ALA A 536 -6.33 5.06 -17.27
CA ALA A 536 -5.38 5.16 -16.16
C ALA A 536 -4.10 5.93 -16.56
N ILE A 537 -3.60 5.75 -17.78
CA ILE A 537 -2.43 6.49 -18.29
C ILE A 537 -2.77 7.98 -18.51
N GLU A 538 -3.97 8.28 -19.02
CA GLU A 538 -4.45 9.67 -19.13
C GLU A 538 -4.56 10.33 -17.75
N GLU A 539 -5.05 9.61 -16.76
CA GLU A 539 -5.13 10.07 -15.37
C GLU A 539 -3.74 10.29 -14.75
N CYS A 540 -2.78 9.39 -14.97
CA CYS A 540 -1.38 9.57 -14.56
C CYS A 540 -0.82 10.89 -15.09
N ARG A 541 -1.00 11.17 -16.39
CA ARG A 541 -0.52 12.42 -17.00
C ARG A 541 -1.19 13.65 -16.38
N GLY A 542 -2.50 13.58 -16.16
CA GLY A 542 -3.26 14.63 -15.46
C GLY A 542 -2.72 14.88 -14.05
N ALA A 543 -2.25 13.85 -13.41
CA ALA A 543 -1.69 13.85 -12.07
C ALA A 543 -0.20 14.26 -12.01
N GLY A 544 0.44 14.54 -13.16
CA GLY A 544 1.86 14.85 -13.26
C GLY A 544 2.78 13.65 -13.06
N ILE A 545 2.29 12.44 -13.35
CA ILE A 545 3.02 11.19 -13.26
C ILE A 545 3.37 10.74 -14.68
N THR A 546 4.61 10.34 -14.89
CA THR A 546 5.08 9.85 -16.18
C THR A 546 5.08 8.33 -16.21
N PRO A 547 4.22 7.69 -17.02
CA PRO A 547 4.29 6.26 -17.25
C PRO A 547 5.44 5.94 -18.22
N VAL A 548 6.21 4.90 -17.88
CA VAL A 548 7.34 4.39 -18.65
C VAL A 548 7.11 2.91 -18.91
N MET A 549 7.13 2.48 -20.17
CA MET A 549 6.96 1.09 -20.55
C MET A 549 8.31 0.41 -20.75
N ILE A 550 8.47 -0.74 -20.12
CA ILE A 550 9.68 -1.57 -20.21
C ILE A 550 9.26 -2.96 -20.70
N THR A 551 9.91 -3.49 -21.76
CA THR A 551 9.51 -4.78 -22.33
C THR A 551 10.66 -5.52 -22.98
N GLY A 552 10.58 -6.86 -22.99
CA GLY A 552 11.44 -7.73 -23.80
C GLY A 552 11.05 -7.77 -25.30
N ASP A 553 9.91 -7.20 -25.69
CA ASP A 553 9.39 -7.21 -27.06
C ASP A 553 10.24 -6.41 -28.04
N HIS A 554 9.96 -6.63 -29.34
CA HIS A 554 10.56 -5.84 -30.41
C HIS A 554 10.15 -4.36 -30.31
N LYS A 555 11.05 -3.45 -30.73
CA LYS A 555 10.85 -2.01 -30.67
C LYS A 555 9.55 -1.56 -31.34
N ASP A 556 9.25 -2.09 -32.52
CA ASP A 556 8.06 -1.70 -33.30
C ASP A 556 6.77 -2.10 -32.59
N THR A 557 6.72 -3.29 -32.00
CA THR A 557 5.60 -3.75 -31.17
C THR A 557 5.41 -2.87 -29.94
N ALA A 558 6.51 -2.53 -29.26
CA ALA A 558 6.50 -1.67 -28.09
C ALA A 558 6.02 -0.25 -28.44
N VAL A 559 6.49 0.31 -29.56
CA VAL A 559 6.07 1.64 -30.05
C VAL A 559 4.59 1.64 -30.41
N ALA A 560 4.08 0.61 -31.11
CA ALA A 560 2.68 0.52 -31.48
C ALA A 560 1.75 0.52 -30.26
N ILE A 561 2.02 -0.34 -29.27
CA ILE A 561 1.24 -0.44 -28.02
C ILE A 561 1.36 0.86 -27.21
N ALA A 562 2.56 1.41 -27.08
CA ALA A 562 2.77 2.64 -26.31
C ALA A 562 2.11 3.86 -26.96
N SER A 563 2.03 3.89 -28.28
CA SER A 563 1.30 4.93 -29.04
C SER A 563 -0.22 4.81 -28.83
N GLU A 564 -0.76 3.59 -28.89
CA GLU A 564 -2.17 3.32 -28.62
C GLU A 564 -2.58 3.76 -27.22
N LEU A 565 -1.73 3.47 -26.23
CA LEU A 565 -1.90 3.87 -24.84
C LEU A 565 -1.62 5.35 -24.60
N GLY A 566 -1.01 6.04 -25.54
CA GLY A 566 -0.60 7.43 -25.40
C GLY A 566 0.62 7.61 -24.47
N ILE A 567 1.44 6.59 -24.24
CA ILE A 567 2.69 6.69 -23.44
C ILE A 567 3.74 7.51 -24.16
N LEU A 568 3.83 7.39 -25.47
CA LEU A 568 4.73 8.20 -26.32
C LEU A 568 3.95 8.93 -27.40
N THR A 569 4.55 10.01 -27.92
CA THR A 569 4.00 10.81 -29.03
C THR A 569 4.89 10.74 -30.26
N ASP A 570 6.14 10.36 -30.10
CA ASP A 570 7.13 10.25 -31.15
C ASP A 570 7.96 8.97 -30.99
N PRO A 571 8.20 8.17 -32.06
CA PRO A 571 8.98 6.95 -31.99
C PRO A 571 10.43 7.14 -31.49
N SER A 572 11.00 8.36 -31.57
CA SER A 572 12.32 8.68 -31.02
C SER A 572 12.40 8.60 -29.50
N GLN A 573 11.25 8.59 -28.84
CA GLN A 573 11.13 8.41 -27.37
C GLN A 573 11.25 6.94 -26.95
N ALA A 574 11.50 6.01 -27.90
CA ALA A 574 11.71 4.60 -27.65
C ALA A 574 13.16 4.19 -27.98
N VAL A 575 13.79 3.44 -27.07
CA VAL A 575 15.12 2.89 -27.23
C VAL A 575 15.15 1.38 -27.01
N THR A 576 16.11 0.70 -27.64
CA THR A 576 16.36 -0.72 -27.38
C THR A 576 17.38 -0.92 -26.26
N GLY A 577 17.42 -2.14 -25.70
CA GLY A 577 18.44 -2.51 -24.72
C GLY A 577 19.87 -2.39 -25.29
N ALA A 578 20.07 -2.67 -26.58
CA ALA A 578 21.36 -2.50 -27.27
C ALA A 578 21.78 -1.02 -27.36
N GLU A 579 20.84 -0.12 -27.75
CA GLU A 579 21.05 1.33 -27.74
C GLU A 579 21.34 1.83 -26.33
N LEU A 580 20.63 1.33 -25.33
CA LEU A 580 20.83 1.67 -23.91
C LEU A 580 22.21 1.21 -23.41
N SER A 581 22.66 0.00 -23.76
CA SER A 581 23.98 -0.52 -23.40
C SER A 581 25.13 0.28 -24.03
N ALA A 582 24.90 0.90 -25.18
CA ALA A 582 25.90 1.72 -25.88
C ALA A 582 26.07 3.12 -25.25
N MET A 583 25.10 3.60 -24.45
CA MET A 583 25.17 4.90 -23.78
C MET A 583 26.00 4.82 -22.49
N SER A 584 26.80 5.84 -22.21
CA SER A 584 27.38 6.01 -20.86
C SER A 584 26.30 6.34 -19.82
N ASP A 585 26.62 6.23 -18.53
CA ASP A 585 25.66 6.56 -17.48
C ASP A 585 25.34 8.06 -17.44
N GLU A 586 26.32 8.93 -17.77
CA GLU A 586 26.10 10.36 -17.87
C GLU A 586 25.20 10.70 -19.06
N GLU A 587 25.47 10.14 -20.25
CA GLU A 587 24.62 10.33 -21.44
C GLU A 587 23.20 9.83 -21.20
N PHE A 588 23.05 8.67 -20.57
CA PHE A 588 21.73 8.14 -20.27
C PHE A 588 20.99 9.01 -19.24
N ALA A 589 21.68 9.47 -18.20
CA ALA A 589 21.06 10.37 -17.22
C ALA A 589 20.54 11.67 -17.86
N ASP A 590 21.25 12.23 -18.87
CA ASP A 590 20.79 13.43 -19.57
C ASP A 590 19.59 13.18 -20.47
N ARG A 591 19.43 11.97 -20.99
CA ARG A 591 18.38 11.61 -21.96
C ARG A 591 17.16 10.94 -21.32
N VAL A 592 17.26 10.42 -20.09
CA VAL A 592 16.22 9.58 -19.46
C VAL A 592 14.86 10.27 -19.41
N GLU A 593 14.80 11.59 -19.21
CA GLU A 593 13.53 12.34 -19.16
C GLU A 593 12.80 12.43 -20.53
N ASN A 594 13.46 12.04 -21.63
CA ASN A 594 12.90 12.03 -22.96
C ASN A 594 12.66 10.62 -23.52
N ILE A 595 12.86 9.58 -22.71
CA ILE A 595 12.70 8.18 -23.11
C ILE A 595 11.59 7.54 -22.27
N TYR A 596 10.50 7.13 -22.92
CA TYR A 596 9.33 6.57 -22.24
C TYR A 596 9.09 5.10 -22.55
N VAL A 597 9.82 4.53 -23.54
CA VAL A 597 9.70 3.13 -23.95
C VAL A 597 11.08 2.50 -24.08
N TYR A 598 11.25 1.38 -23.39
CA TYR A 598 12.46 0.57 -23.45
C TYR A 598 12.12 -0.84 -23.96
N ALA A 599 12.61 -1.20 -25.14
CA ALA A 599 12.33 -2.44 -25.86
C ALA A 599 13.54 -3.38 -25.84
N ARG A 600 13.32 -4.70 -25.89
CA ARG A 600 14.38 -5.73 -25.86
C ARG A 600 15.38 -5.53 -24.72
N VAL A 601 14.86 -5.21 -23.53
CA VAL A 601 15.67 -5.00 -22.33
C VAL A 601 16.00 -6.29 -21.63
N GLN A 602 17.17 -6.33 -20.99
CA GLN A 602 17.60 -7.39 -20.08
C GLN A 602 17.39 -6.95 -18.64
N PRO A 603 17.46 -7.83 -17.64
CA PRO A 603 17.24 -7.50 -16.23
C PRO A 603 18.11 -6.35 -15.69
N GLU A 604 19.37 -6.31 -16.09
CA GLU A 604 20.30 -5.24 -15.66
C GLU A 604 19.84 -3.87 -16.16
N HIS A 605 19.26 -3.81 -17.37
CA HIS A 605 18.72 -2.57 -17.92
C HIS A 605 17.57 -2.02 -17.07
N LYS A 606 16.69 -2.88 -16.55
CA LYS A 606 15.58 -2.47 -15.68
C LYS A 606 16.08 -1.73 -14.43
N THR A 607 17.10 -2.27 -13.78
CA THR A 607 17.72 -1.63 -12.61
C THR A 607 18.40 -0.32 -12.98
N ARG A 608 19.09 -0.26 -14.13
CA ARG A 608 19.73 0.95 -14.63
C ARG A 608 18.72 2.07 -14.92
N ILE A 609 17.58 1.74 -15.53
CA ILE A 609 16.48 2.69 -15.82
C ILE A 609 15.93 3.29 -14.52
N VAL A 610 15.61 2.44 -13.54
CA VAL A 610 15.11 2.88 -12.24
C VAL A 610 16.10 3.82 -11.55
N ASN A 611 17.38 3.43 -11.51
CA ASN A 611 18.43 4.24 -10.88
C ASN A 611 18.65 5.57 -11.58
N ALA A 612 18.54 5.63 -12.91
CA ALA A 612 18.66 6.87 -13.68
C ALA A 612 17.54 7.86 -13.33
N TRP A 613 16.29 7.41 -13.24
CA TRP A 613 15.18 8.27 -12.79
C TRP A 613 15.36 8.74 -11.33
N ARG A 614 15.78 7.85 -10.44
CA ARG A 614 16.06 8.18 -9.03
C ARG A 614 17.21 9.19 -8.89
N SER A 615 18.24 9.10 -9.72
CA SER A 615 19.36 10.06 -9.71
C SER A 615 18.92 11.48 -10.10
N LYS A 616 17.81 11.62 -10.85
CA LYS A 616 17.15 12.90 -11.14
C LYS A 616 16.25 13.38 -9.99
N GLY A 617 16.25 12.71 -8.84
CA GLY A 617 15.41 13.05 -7.68
C GLY A 617 13.93 12.70 -7.88
N LYS A 618 13.59 11.84 -8.85
CA LYS A 618 12.21 11.42 -9.12
C LYS A 618 11.84 10.22 -8.27
N ILE A 619 10.69 10.26 -7.62
CA ILE A 619 10.13 9.11 -6.93
C ILE A 619 9.62 8.12 -7.97
N THR A 620 10.27 6.96 -8.03
CA THR A 620 10.10 5.96 -9.08
C THR A 620 9.47 4.68 -8.53
N ALA A 621 8.34 4.29 -9.13
CA ALA A 621 7.74 2.98 -8.94
C ALA A 621 8.21 2.02 -10.03
N MET A 622 8.39 0.73 -9.70
CA MET A 622 8.74 -0.32 -10.65
C MET A 622 7.88 -1.56 -10.46
N THR A 623 7.26 -2.04 -11.54
CA THR A 623 6.49 -3.29 -11.53
C THR A 623 7.32 -4.44 -12.08
N GLY A 624 7.01 -5.65 -11.66
CA GLY A 624 7.57 -6.88 -12.25
C GLY A 624 6.94 -8.14 -11.70
N ASP A 625 7.07 -9.23 -12.44
CA ASP A 625 6.50 -10.54 -12.12
C ASP A 625 7.55 -11.64 -12.00
N GLY A 626 8.69 -11.52 -12.70
CA GLY A 626 9.74 -12.52 -12.76
C GLY A 626 10.84 -12.37 -11.70
N VAL A 627 11.56 -13.45 -11.41
CA VAL A 627 12.76 -13.42 -10.55
C VAL A 627 13.75 -12.36 -11.03
N ASN A 628 13.86 -12.19 -12.35
CA ASN A 628 14.74 -11.23 -13.00
C ASN A 628 14.39 -9.76 -12.69
N ASP A 629 13.17 -9.49 -12.20
CA ASP A 629 12.71 -8.15 -11.86
C ASP A 629 12.98 -7.78 -10.41
N ALA A 630 13.24 -8.76 -9.56
CA ALA A 630 13.45 -8.54 -8.13
C ALA A 630 14.51 -7.47 -7.82
N PRO A 631 15.68 -7.41 -8.49
CA PRO A 631 16.66 -6.35 -8.26
C PRO A 631 16.14 -4.95 -8.60
N SER A 632 15.39 -4.80 -9.70
CA SER A 632 14.83 -3.52 -10.11
C SER A 632 13.68 -3.08 -9.20
N ILE A 633 12.82 -4.01 -8.78
CA ILE A 633 11.74 -3.79 -7.79
C ILE A 633 12.34 -3.31 -6.46
N LYS A 634 13.38 -3.99 -5.98
CA LYS A 634 14.06 -3.63 -4.72
C LYS A 634 14.78 -2.29 -4.79
N SER A 635 15.30 -1.90 -5.95
CA SER A 635 16.01 -0.62 -6.14
C SER A 635 15.09 0.57 -6.35
N ALA A 636 13.82 0.36 -6.67
CA ALA A 636 12.83 1.43 -6.79
C ALA A 636 12.49 2.05 -5.43
N ASP A 637 11.91 3.25 -5.44
CA ASP A 637 11.35 3.87 -4.23
C ASP A 637 10.05 3.18 -3.82
N ILE A 638 9.38 2.55 -4.80
CA ILE A 638 8.17 1.75 -4.62
C ILE A 638 8.29 0.51 -5.50
N GLY A 639 8.58 -0.62 -4.89
CA GLY A 639 8.56 -1.91 -5.57
C GLY A 639 7.15 -2.49 -5.64
N ILE A 640 6.69 -2.89 -6.82
CA ILE A 640 5.34 -3.41 -7.06
C ILE A 640 5.45 -4.82 -7.65
N GLY A 641 4.97 -5.81 -6.92
CA GLY A 641 4.91 -7.21 -7.37
C GLY A 641 3.53 -7.56 -7.93
N MET A 642 3.50 -8.46 -8.92
CA MET A 642 2.26 -9.04 -9.42
C MET A 642 1.76 -10.13 -8.49
N GLY A 643 0.45 -10.23 -8.27
CA GLY A 643 -0.16 -11.17 -7.34
C GLY A 643 -0.52 -12.51 -7.99
N ILE A 644 -0.96 -12.49 -9.25
CA ILE A 644 -1.36 -13.66 -10.04
C ILE A 644 -0.15 -14.25 -10.73
N THR A 645 0.52 -13.48 -11.61
CA THR A 645 1.66 -13.95 -12.42
C THR A 645 2.99 -13.86 -11.68
N GLY A 646 3.07 -13.04 -10.62
CA GLY A 646 4.31 -12.76 -9.92
C GLY A 646 4.82 -13.96 -9.11
N THR A 647 6.14 -14.14 -9.18
CA THR A 647 6.85 -15.13 -8.37
C THR A 647 6.88 -14.73 -6.89
N ASP A 648 7.08 -15.69 -6.00
CA ASP A 648 7.22 -15.40 -4.57
C ASP A 648 8.42 -14.48 -4.28
N VAL A 649 9.46 -14.58 -5.11
CA VAL A 649 10.64 -13.73 -5.01
C VAL A 649 10.27 -12.26 -5.21
N THR A 650 9.52 -11.96 -6.28
CA THR A 650 9.05 -10.58 -6.54
C THR A 650 8.10 -10.08 -5.48
N LYS A 651 7.14 -10.92 -5.06
CA LYS A 651 6.20 -10.59 -3.97
C LYS A 651 6.94 -10.28 -2.66
N ASN A 652 8.02 -11.01 -2.36
CA ASN A 652 8.78 -10.84 -1.11
C ASN A 652 9.59 -9.55 -1.06
N VAL A 653 10.15 -9.09 -2.17
CA VAL A 653 10.91 -7.83 -2.23
C VAL A 653 10.03 -6.61 -2.44
N ALA A 654 8.81 -6.78 -2.92
CA ALA A 654 7.89 -5.71 -3.22
C ALA A 654 7.38 -4.98 -1.96
N ASP A 655 7.10 -3.70 -2.10
CA ASP A 655 6.46 -2.86 -1.08
C ASP A 655 4.93 -2.94 -1.17
N MET A 656 4.41 -3.24 -2.37
CA MET A 656 3.00 -3.43 -2.68
C MET A 656 2.83 -4.60 -3.66
N VAL A 657 1.75 -5.37 -3.49
CA VAL A 657 1.38 -6.47 -4.39
C VAL A 657 0.00 -6.21 -4.98
N LEU A 658 -0.13 -6.35 -6.30
CA LEU A 658 -1.40 -6.20 -7.03
C LEU A 658 -2.08 -7.55 -7.14
N THR A 659 -3.24 -7.75 -6.53
CA THR A 659 -3.94 -9.04 -6.58
C THR A 659 -4.66 -9.30 -7.91
N ASP A 660 -4.73 -8.30 -8.78
CA ASP A 660 -5.36 -8.35 -10.12
C ASP A 660 -4.36 -8.11 -11.27
N ASP A 661 -3.09 -7.93 -10.96
CA ASP A 661 -2.00 -7.64 -11.91
C ASP A 661 -2.29 -6.46 -12.85
N ASN A 662 -3.05 -5.46 -12.41
CA ASN A 662 -3.58 -4.41 -13.26
C ASN A 662 -2.91 -3.05 -13.00
N PHE A 663 -2.41 -2.42 -14.07
CA PHE A 663 -1.81 -1.09 -14.01
C PHE A 663 -2.77 -0.02 -13.41
N ALA A 664 -4.07 -0.09 -13.73
CA ALA A 664 -5.06 0.85 -13.22
C ALA A 664 -5.14 0.82 -11.68
N THR A 665 -4.88 -0.34 -11.06
CA THR A 665 -4.83 -0.49 -9.62
C THR A 665 -3.66 0.29 -9.01
N ILE A 666 -2.54 0.45 -9.71
CA ILE A 666 -1.43 1.31 -9.27
C ILE A 666 -1.88 2.77 -9.19
N VAL A 667 -2.61 3.23 -10.20
CA VAL A 667 -3.12 4.62 -10.26
C VAL A 667 -4.11 4.88 -9.13
N ASN A 668 -5.03 3.93 -8.89
CA ASN A 668 -5.94 3.97 -7.74
C ASN A 668 -5.19 3.98 -6.40
N ALA A 669 -4.09 3.24 -6.29
CA ALA A 669 -3.26 3.23 -5.08
C ALA A 669 -2.53 4.56 -4.87
N VAL A 670 -2.09 5.23 -5.94
CA VAL A 670 -1.53 6.59 -5.86
C VAL A 670 -2.59 7.60 -5.41
N GLU A 671 -3.80 7.55 -5.97
CA GLU A 671 -4.93 8.38 -5.54
C GLU A 671 -5.18 8.21 -4.03
N GLU A 672 -5.26 6.97 -3.59
CA GLU A 672 -5.49 6.62 -2.18
C GLU A 672 -4.34 7.09 -1.28
N GLY A 673 -3.08 6.93 -1.71
CA GLY A 673 -1.91 7.45 -0.99
C GLY A 673 -1.94 8.97 -0.82
N ARG A 674 -2.33 9.72 -1.87
CA ARG A 674 -2.53 11.16 -1.81
C ARG A 674 -3.68 11.54 -0.86
N ARG A 675 -4.79 10.79 -0.89
CA ARG A 675 -5.95 11.00 0.00
C ARG A 675 -5.56 10.81 1.46
N ILE A 676 -4.85 9.72 1.77
CA ILE A 676 -4.39 9.42 3.12
C ILE A 676 -3.51 10.55 3.65
N TYR A 677 -2.54 10.98 2.85
CA TYR A 677 -1.65 12.07 3.23
C TYR A 677 -2.39 13.40 3.44
N ASP A 678 -3.32 13.76 2.54
CA ASP A 678 -4.15 14.96 2.68
C ASP A 678 -5.00 14.91 3.96
N ASN A 679 -5.58 13.77 4.28
CA ASN A 679 -6.39 13.60 5.48
C ASN A 679 -5.55 13.67 6.77
N ILE A 680 -4.34 13.08 6.74
CA ILE A 680 -3.39 13.24 7.84
C ILE A 680 -3.04 14.72 8.04
N ARG A 681 -2.76 15.46 6.97
CA ARG A 681 -2.48 16.90 7.06
C ARG A 681 -3.66 17.70 7.61
N LYS A 682 -4.90 17.35 7.23
CA LYS A 682 -6.12 17.99 7.76
C LYS A 682 -6.25 17.75 9.27
N ALA A 683 -6.02 16.54 9.72
CA ALA A 683 -6.05 16.19 11.14
C ALA A 683 -4.93 16.90 11.93
N ILE A 684 -3.71 16.93 11.38
CA ILE A 684 -2.58 17.66 11.99
C ILE A 684 -2.89 19.16 12.10
N GLN A 685 -3.39 19.77 11.03
CA GLN A 685 -3.75 21.19 11.02
C GLN A 685 -4.82 21.50 12.05
N PHE A 686 -5.83 20.64 12.16
CA PHE A 686 -6.91 20.77 13.12
C PHE A 686 -6.35 20.73 14.56
N LEU A 687 -5.65 19.66 14.94
CA LEU A 687 -5.10 19.47 16.28
C LEU A 687 -4.11 20.57 16.68
N LEU A 688 -3.21 20.96 15.75
CA LEU A 688 -2.26 22.04 16.05
C LEU A 688 -2.95 23.41 16.19
N GLY A 689 -4.02 23.65 15.43
CA GLY A 689 -4.82 24.87 15.50
C GLY A 689 -5.57 25.00 16.83
N SER A 690 -6.16 23.88 17.28
CA SER A 690 -6.86 23.77 18.55
C SER A 690 -5.93 24.04 19.74
N ASN A 691 -4.85 23.27 19.85
CA ASN A 691 -3.86 23.45 20.92
C ASN A 691 -3.25 24.86 20.93
N LEU A 692 -3.01 25.45 19.77
CA LEU A 692 -2.54 26.83 19.69
C LEU A 692 -3.57 27.82 20.25
N ALA A 693 -4.86 27.59 19.97
CA ALA A 693 -5.93 28.43 20.49
C ALA A 693 -6.04 28.35 22.03
N GLU A 694 -5.95 27.14 22.58
CA GLU A 694 -5.93 26.92 24.02
C GLU A 694 -4.76 27.65 24.70
N VAL A 695 -3.55 27.45 24.17
CA VAL A 695 -2.33 28.09 24.68
C VAL A 695 -2.46 29.62 24.63
N LEU A 696 -2.91 30.18 23.51
CA LEU A 696 -3.05 31.64 23.35
C LEU A 696 -4.16 32.21 24.26
N ALA A 697 -5.26 31.48 24.46
CA ALA A 697 -6.36 31.90 25.35
C ALA A 697 -5.89 31.97 26.81
N ILE A 698 -5.23 30.92 27.32
CA ILE A 698 -4.68 30.87 28.68
C ILE A 698 -3.59 31.94 28.86
N PHE A 699 -2.67 32.01 27.89
CA PHE A 699 -1.58 33.02 27.92
C PHE A 699 -2.14 34.44 27.99
N THR A 700 -3.13 34.76 27.17
CA THR A 700 -3.74 36.09 27.15
C THR A 700 -4.52 36.39 28.45
N ALA A 701 -5.30 35.44 28.95
CA ALA A 701 -6.05 35.57 30.18
C ALA A 701 -5.12 35.77 31.40
N THR A 702 -4.02 35.00 31.46
CA THR A 702 -3.01 35.16 32.52
C THR A 702 -2.34 36.52 32.48
N LEU A 703 -2.01 37.06 31.30
CA LEU A 703 -1.45 38.40 31.16
C LEU A 703 -2.44 39.50 31.58
N LEU A 704 -3.73 39.28 31.41
CA LEU A 704 -4.81 40.19 31.79
C LEU A 704 -5.26 39.97 33.24
N GLY A 705 -4.74 39.00 33.94
CA GLY A 705 -4.96 38.74 35.38
C GLY A 705 -6.28 38.04 35.72
N PHE A 706 -6.73 37.08 34.86
CA PHE A 706 -7.90 36.25 35.13
C PHE A 706 -7.68 34.79 34.66
N THR A 707 -8.47 33.86 35.18
CA THR A 707 -8.48 32.45 34.75
C THR A 707 -9.64 32.23 33.79
N ILE A 708 -9.32 31.77 32.56
CA ILE A 708 -10.32 31.53 31.54
C ILE A 708 -10.73 30.05 31.45
N LEU A 709 -9.78 29.14 31.64
CA LEU A 709 -9.97 27.67 31.65
C LEU A 709 -8.99 27.02 32.62
N GLU A 710 -9.40 25.94 33.23
CA GLU A 710 -8.59 25.12 34.11
C GLU A 710 -8.13 23.83 33.46
N ALA A 711 -7.19 23.11 34.09
CA ALA A 711 -6.63 21.88 33.53
C ALA A 711 -7.68 20.80 33.18
N PRO A 712 -8.70 20.53 34.03
CA PRO A 712 -9.76 19.58 33.67
C PRO A 712 -10.54 19.93 32.42
N HIS A 713 -10.76 21.25 32.16
CA HIS A 713 -11.45 21.73 30.97
C HIS A 713 -10.70 21.40 29.69
N LEU A 714 -9.40 21.66 29.69
CA LEU A 714 -8.51 21.40 28.58
C LEU A 714 -8.36 19.90 28.27
N LEU A 715 -8.25 19.09 29.34
CA LEU A 715 -8.24 17.64 29.15
C LEU A 715 -9.53 17.11 28.51
N PHE A 716 -10.68 17.67 28.90
CA PHE A 716 -11.96 17.33 28.29
C PHE A 716 -12.00 17.74 26.83
N ILE A 717 -11.54 18.95 26.50
CA ILE A 717 -11.48 19.47 25.13
C ILE A 717 -10.63 18.56 24.27
N ASN A 718 -9.38 18.34 24.65
CA ASN A 718 -8.43 17.49 23.92
C ASN A 718 -8.96 16.06 23.70
N LEU A 719 -9.63 15.49 24.70
CA LEU A 719 -10.12 14.12 24.63
C LEU A 719 -11.41 14.00 23.80
N VAL A 720 -12.36 14.90 23.97
CA VAL A 720 -13.73 14.79 23.43
C VAL A 720 -13.89 15.60 22.16
N THR A 721 -13.48 16.87 22.18
CA THR A 721 -13.75 17.77 21.04
C THR A 721 -12.68 17.74 19.96
N ASP A 722 -11.47 17.25 20.28
CA ASP A 722 -10.36 17.16 19.34
C ASP A 722 -10.18 15.75 18.77
N CYS A 723 -10.10 14.71 19.61
CA CYS A 723 -9.80 13.37 19.13
C CYS A 723 -10.86 12.81 18.17
N PHE A 724 -12.16 12.96 18.49
CA PHE A 724 -13.22 12.39 17.65
C PHE A 724 -13.31 13.06 16.27
N PRO A 725 -13.30 14.41 16.14
CA PRO A 725 -13.26 15.06 14.83
C PRO A 725 -11.97 14.78 14.06
N ALA A 726 -10.80 14.73 14.71
CA ALA A 726 -9.54 14.39 14.05
C ALA A 726 -9.57 13.01 13.41
N LEU A 727 -10.11 12.00 14.10
CA LEU A 727 -10.33 10.66 13.54
C LEU A 727 -11.31 10.68 12.38
N ALA A 728 -12.41 11.43 12.50
CA ALA A 728 -13.42 11.54 11.46
C ALA A 728 -12.89 12.26 10.20
N LEU A 729 -11.98 13.23 10.35
CA LEU A 729 -11.27 13.87 9.23
C LEU A 729 -10.35 12.89 8.49
N GLY A 730 -9.78 11.93 9.21
CA GLY A 730 -9.01 10.82 8.61
C GLY A 730 -9.81 9.95 7.64
N LEU A 731 -11.15 9.94 7.75
CA LEU A 731 -12.07 9.20 6.90
C LEU A 731 -12.63 10.02 5.73
N GLU A 732 -12.17 11.26 5.52
CA GLU A 732 -12.68 12.13 4.45
C GLU A 732 -12.38 11.52 3.08
N LYS A 733 -13.31 11.70 2.15
CA LYS A 733 -13.17 11.25 0.76
C LYS A 733 -12.10 12.06 0.03
N ALA A 734 -11.53 11.48 -1.04
CA ALA A 734 -10.62 12.19 -1.92
C ALA A 734 -11.27 13.46 -2.49
N GLU A 735 -10.51 14.53 -2.57
CA GLU A 735 -10.95 15.74 -3.25
C GLU A 735 -10.95 15.51 -4.77
N SER A 736 -11.95 16.04 -5.48
CA SER A 736 -12.18 15.78 -6.91
C SER A 736 -11.03 16.23 -7.85
N ASP A 737 -10.08 16.98 -7.34
CA ASP A 737 -8.91 17.46 -8.07
C ASP A 737 -7.60 16.75 -7.67
N ILE A 738 -7.67 15.73 -6.81
CA ILE A 738 -6.48 15.09 -6.22
C ILE A 738 -5.55 14.49 -7.30
N MET A 739 -6.13 13.91 -8.36
CA MET A 739 -5.41 13.38 -9.52
C MET A 739 -5.21 14.43 -10.64
N ARG A 740 -5.40 15.70 -10.34
CA ARG A 740 -5.03 16.84 -11.21
C ARG A 740 -3.93 17.71 -10.61
N ARG A 741 -3.50 17.37 -9.40
CA ARG A 741 -2.40 18.02 -8.70
C ARG A 741 -1.09 17.36 -9.07
N ARG A 742 -0.02 18.15 -9.19
CA ARG A 742 1.34 17.57 -9.35
C ARG A 742 1.74 16.79 -8.11
N PRO A 743 2.59 15.77 -8.25
CA PRO A 743 3.15 15.04 -7.13
C PRO A 743 3.84 15.99 -6.14
N ARG A 744 3.71 15.71 -4.86
CA ARG A 744 4.37 16.42 -3.77
C ARG A 744 5.86 16.07 -3.76
N ASP A 745 6.68 17.05 -3.38
CA ASP A 745 8.09 16.80 -3.09
C ASP A 745 8.22 16.03 -1.75
N PRO A 746 8.91 14.90 -1.70
CA PRO A 746 9.12 14.14 -0.46
C PRO A 746 9.85 14.92 0.64
N SER A 747 10.65 15.91 0.25
CA SER A 747 11.39 16.76 1.19
C SER A 747 10.51 17.80 1.88
N ASP A 748 9.30 18.07 1.34
CA ASP A 748 8.36 19.02 1.92
C ASP A 748 8.09 18.73 3.41
N GLY A 749 8.25 19.74 4.25
CA GLY A 749 7.89 19.66 5.65
C GLY A 749 6.38 19.61 5.87
N ILE A 750 5.94 19.28 7.08
CA ILE A 750 4.52 19.22 7.46
C ILE A 750 3.84 20.57 7.20
N PHE A 751 4.52 21.69 7.45
CA PHE A 751 4.01 23.04 7.27
C PHE A 751 4.08 23.58 5.83
N ALA A 752 4.54 22.77 4.87
CA ALA A 752 4.60 23.15 3.46
C ALA A 752 3.21 23.53 2.91
N GLY A 753 3.18 24.34 1.86
CA GLY A 753 1.93 24.79 1.22
C GLY A 753 1.10 25.78 2.04
N GLY A 754 1.71 26.43 3.05
CA GLY A 754 1.08 27.49 3.86
C GLY A 754 0.31 27.00 5.08
N LEU A 755 0.43 25.71 5.45
CA LEU A 755 -0.26 25.15 6.61
C LEU A 755 0.11 25.85 7.92
N GLY A 756 1.36 26.29 8.10
CA GLY A 756 1.77 27.03 9.30
C GLY A 756 1.02 28.35 9.47
N PHE A 757 0.79 29.10 8.37
CA PHE A 757 -0.03 30.30 8.41
C PHE A 757 -1.50 29.98 8.74
N ASP A 758 -2.01 28.88 8.16
CA ASP A 758 -3.39 28.46 8.40
C ASP A 758 -3.60 28.09 9.88
N VAL A 759 -2.68 27.33 10.49
CA VAL A 759 -2.69 27.00 11.93
C VAL A 759 -2.67 28.28 12.78
N LEU A 760 -1.79 29.24 12.43
CA LEU A 760 -1.65 30.48 13.21
C LEU A 760 -2.93 31.33 13.21
N TYR A 761 -3.50 31.65 12.03
CA TYR A 761 -4.68 32.50 11.99
C TYR A 761 -5.91 31.80 12.57
N GLN A 762 -6.00 30.49 12.42
CA GLN A 762 -7.10 29.69 12.98
C GLN A 762 -7.03 29.65 14.50
N GLY A 763 -5.86 29.38 15.08
CA GLY A 763 -5.65 29.43 16.51
C GLY A 763 -5.98 30.81 17.10
N VAL A 764 -5.49 31.89 16.47
CA VAL A 764 -5.83 33.28 16.90
C VAL A 764 -7.33 33.56 16.80
N LEU A 765 -8.01 33.09 15.74
CA LEU A 765 -9.44 33.28 15.57
C LEU A 765 -10.26 32.62 16.67
N VAL A 766 -9.96 31.34 16.98
CA VAL A 766 -10.63 30.62 18.07
C VAL A 766 -10.36 31.30 19.41
N THR A 767 -9.11 31.73 19.68
CA THR A 767 -8.76 32.51 20.87
C THR A 767 -9.61 33.74 21.01
N VAL A 768 -9.75 34.54 19.95
CA VAL A 768 -10.56 35.79 19.98
C VAL A 768 -12.02 35.50 20.27
N LEU A 769 -12.59 34.45 19.66
CA LEU A 769 -13.99 34.07 19.90
C LEU A 769 -14.21 33.59 21.35
N THR A 770 -13.25 32.85 21.90
CA THR A 770 -13.29 32.32 23.27
C THR A 770 -13.17 33.46 24.29
N LEU A 771 -12.23 34.36 24.10
CA LEU A 771 -12.11 35.56 24.93
C LEU A 771 -13.37 36.45 24.85
N ALA A 772 -13.94 36.62 23.66
CA ALA A 772 -15.20 37.37 23.49
C ALA A 772 -16.35 36.70 24.30
N ALA A 773 -16.42 35.34 24.25
CA ALA A 773 -17.43 34.62 25.04
C ALA A 773 -17.22 34.82 26.53
N PHE A 774 -15.98 34.76 27.02
CA PHE A 774 -15.66 35.04 28.42
C PHE A 774 -16.12 36.44 28.84
N PHE A 775 -15.75 37.52 28.11
CA PHE A 775 -16.14 38.89 28.45
C PHE A 775 -17.64 39.13 28.33
N ILE A 776 -18.33 38.45 27.41
CA ILE A 776 -19.78 38.50 27.31
C ILE A 776 -20.42 37.82 28.55
N GLY A 777 -19.89 36.68 29.00
CA GLY A 777 -20.35 36.01 30.21
C GLY A 777 -20.12 36.85 31.45
N GLU A 778 -18.98 37.47 31.58
CA GLU A 778 -18.68 38.45 32.65
C GLU A 778 -19.69 39.62 32.65
N ARG A 779 -20.05 40.10 31.46
CA ARG A 779 -21.10 41.14 31.32
C ARG A 779 -22.47 40.63 31.73
N PHE A 780 -22.82 39.39 31.47
CA PHE A 780 -24.08 38.78 31.92
C PHE A 780 -24.11 38.62 33.43
N GLU A 781 -22.99 38.22 34.04
CA GLU A 781 -22.89 38.02 35.50
C GLU A 781 -22.86 39.32 36.29
N THR A 782 -22.01 40.30 35.85
CA THR A 782 -21.73 41.53 36.63
C THR A 782 -22.51 42.75 36.15
N GLY A 783 -23.08 42.73 34.95
CA GLY A 783 -23.75 43.87 34.33
C GLY A 783 -22.80 44.93 33.76
N HIS A 784 -21.48 44.74 33.88
CA HIS A 784 -20.44 45.68 33.42
C HIS A 784 -19.41 44.99 32.54
N TRP A 785 -18.63 45.79 31.78
CA TRP A 785 -17.48 45.31 31.04
C TRP A 785 -16.23 45.54 31.89
N ALA A 786 -15.49 44.48 32.24
CA ALA A 786 -14.15 44.58 32.73
C ALA A 786 -13.21 43.76 31.82
N PHE A 787 -11.98 44.27 31.62
CA PHE A 787 -11.03 43.68 30.70
C PHE A 787 -9.71 43.28 31.36
N MET A 788 -9.55 43.62 32.63
CA MET A 788 -8.32 43.32 33.42
C MET A 788 -8.66 43.09 34.90
N ASN A 789 -7.88 42.22 35.54
CA ASN A 789 -7.99 41.89 36.99
C ASN A 789 -9.42 41.50 37.40
N ILE A 790 -10.05 40.66 36.58
CA ILE A 790 -11.39 40.17 36.81
C ILE A 790 -11.32 39.16 37.97
N ALA A 791 -12.12 39.39 39.00
CA ALA A 791 -12.35 38.39 40.04
C ALA A 791 -13.00 37.15 39.38
N GLN A 792 -12.88 35.99 40.00
CA GLN A 792 -13.40 34.73 39.50
C GLN A 792 -14.81 34.88 38.87
N CYS A 793 -14.93 34.61 37.55
CA CYS A 793 -16.18 34.75 36.79
C CYS A 793 -16.56 33.36 36.28
N GLU A 794 -17.38 32.63 36.98
CA GLU A 794 -17.77 31.25 36.63
C GLU A 794 -18.63 31.20 35.39
N GLN A 795 -19.52 32.18 35.19
CA GLN A 795 -20.36 32.28 34.02
C GLN A 795 -19.53 32.55 32.75
N GLY A 796 -18.55 33.45 32.85
CA GLY A 796 -17.58 33.73 31.80
C GLY A 796 -16.74 32.51 31.43
N MET A 797 -16.26 31.76 32.42
CA MET A 797 -15.50 30.54 32.22
C MET A 797 -16.33 29.44 31.55
N THR A 798 -17.59 29.24 31.97
CA THR A 798 -18.51 28.27 31.37
C THR A 798 -18.83 28.60 29.92
N MET A 799 -19.09 29.89 29.61
CA MET A 799 -19.30 30.36 28.23
C MET A 799 -18.05 30.23 27.35
N ALA A 800 -16.86 30.49 27.88
CA ALA A 800 -15.60 30.32 27.21
C ALA A 800 -15.35 28.85 26.87
N PHE A 801 -15.56 27.95 27.83
CA PHE A 801 -15.44 26.50 27.62
C PHE A 801 -16.37 25.99 26.52
N LEU A 802 -17.67 26.34 26.57
CA LEU A 802 -18.66 25.95 25.59
C LEU A 802 -18.27 26.49 24.18
N THR A 803 -17.87 27.79 24.15
CA THR A 803 -17.50 28.41 22.87
C THR A 803 -16.25 27.77 22.25
N MET A 804 -15.20 27.53 23.05
CA MET A 804 -13.98 26.88 22.56
C MET A 804 -14.26 25.47 22.06
N SER A 805 -14.93 24.64 22.86
CA SER A 805 -15.33 23.29 22.50
C SER A 805 -16.13 23.24 21.19
N MET A 806 -17.11 24.16 21.03
CA MET A 806 -17.94 24.20 19.83
C MET A 806 -17.21 24.84 18.64
N CYS A 807 -16.30 25.82 18.87
CA CYS A 807 -15.43 26.34 17.80
C CYS A 807 -14.62 25.23 17.16
N GLU A 808 -13.99 24.35 17.94
CA GLU A 808 -13.19 23.25 17.45
C GLU A 808 -14.03 22.29 16.61
N ILE A 809 -15.20 21.90 17.13
CA ILE A 809 -16.11 21.01 16.40
C ILE A 809 -16.57 21.66 15.07
N PHE A 810 -17.02 22.91 15.07
CA PHE A 810 -17.43 23.59 13.87
C PHE A 810 -16.26 23.84 12.91
N HIS A 811 -15.06 24.09 13.47
CA HIS A 811 -13.84 24.26 12.69
C HIS A 811 -13.42 22.97 11.99
N SER A 812 -13.66 21.80 12.60
CA SER A 812 -13.40 20.51 11.96
C SER A 812 -14.12 20.36 10.61
N PHE A 813 -15.31 20.93 10.46
CA PHE A 813 -16.00 20.98 9.17
C PHE A 813 -15.25 21.84 8.16
N ASN A 814 -14.61 22.94 8.59
CA ASN A 814 -13.74 23.72 7.72
C ASN A 814 -12.52 22.94 7.25
N MET A 815 -12.03 21.98 8.06
CA MET A 815 -10.87 21.14 7.75
C MET A 815 -11.16 20.05 6.72
N ARG A 816 -12.40 19.77 6.35
CA ARG A 816 -12.75 18.80 5.30
C ARG A 816 -12.04 19.07 3.97
N SER A 817 -11.75 20.32 3.70
CA SER A 817 -10.87 20.72 2.59
C SER A 817 -9.98 21.89 3.02
N GLN A 818 -8.68 21.79 2.71
CA GLN A 818 -7.74 22.86 3.06
C GLN A 818 -7.98 24.14 2.27
N ARG A 819 -8.34 24.02 1.01
CA ARG A 819 -8.51 25.17 0.09
C ARG A 819 -9.90 25.24 -0.55
N GLY A 820 -10.61 24.13 -0.66
CA GLY A 820 -11.95 24.04 -1.24
C GLY A 820 -13.01 24.69 -0.34
N SER A 821 -14.18 25.00 -0.91
CA SER A 821 -15.33 25.46 -0.14
C SER A 821 -16.11 24.28 0.42
N VAL A 822 -16.23 24.24 1.73
CA VAL A 822 -16.99 23.18 2.44
C VAL A 822 -18.47 23.29 2.15
N ILE A 823 -18.98 24.52 2.00
CA ILE A 823 -20.38 24.78 1.62
C ILE A 823 -20.69 24.15 0.25
N LYS A 824 -19.82 24.36 -0.74
CA LYS A 824 -19.98 23.75 -2.08
C LYS A 824 -19.87 22.22 -2.04
N MET A 825 -19.00 21.67 -1.20
CA MET A 825 -18.87 20.23 -1.01
C MET A 825 -20.17 19.63 -0.43
N SER A 826 -20.73 20.25 0.60
CA SER A 826 -21.98 19.80 1.23
C SER A 826 -23.16 19.89 0.27
N LEU A 827 -23.28 20.96 -0.52
CA LEU A 827 -24.31 21.13 -1.55
C LEU A 827 -24.21 20.09 -2.69
N ARG A 828 -23.01 19.54 -2.94
CA ARG A 828 -22.78 18.46 -3.92
C ARG A 828 -23.02 17.05 -3.36
N GLY A 829 -23.51 16.94 -2.13
CA GLY A 829 -23.81 15.66 -1.50
C GLY A 829 -22.57 14.93 -0.94
N SER A 830 -21.42 15.58 -0.85
CA SER A 830 -20.27 15.00 -0.16
C SER A 830 -20.43 15.21 1.34
N HIS A 831 -20.90 14.18 2.05
CA HIS A 831 -21.09 14.21 3.50
C HIS A 831 -20.10 13.26 4.18
N ASN A 832 -19.53 13.71 5.30
CA ASN A 832 -18.73 12.90 6.21
C ASN A 832 -19.61 12.55 7.42
N LEU A 833 -20.32 11.42 7.35
CA LEU A 833 -21.21 10.98 8.43
C LEU A 833 -20.50 10.76 9.78
N PRO A 834 -19.29 10.17 9.83
CA PRO A 834 -18.51 10.10 11.06
C PRO A 834 -18.27 11.47 11.71
N LEU A 835 -18.03 12.51 10.93
CA LEU A 835 -17.81 13.86 11.44
C LEU A 835 -19.10 14.47 12.05
N PHE A 836 -20.24 14.24 11.40
CA PHE A 836 -21.54 14.60 11.99
C PHE A 836 -21.83 13.84 13.28
N GLY A 837 -21.49 12.55 13.31
CA GLY A 837 -21.58 11.73 14.53
C GLY A 837 -20.70 12.26 15.65
N ALA A 838 -19.45 12.62 15.34
CA ALA A 838 -18.53 13.24 16.29
C ALA A 838 -19.08 14.57 16.82
N MET A 839 -19.63 15.43 15.94
CA MET A 839 -20.27 16.69 16.35
C MET A 839 -21.41 16.49 17.33
N VAL A 840 -22.33 15.58 17.02
CA VAL A 840 -23.49 15.30 17.91
C VAL A 840 -23.03 14.73 19.24
N ALA A 841 -22.09 13.79 19.22
CA ALA A 841 -21.56 13.18 20.44
C ALA A 841 -20.86 14.23 21.33
N SER A 842 -19.98 15.06 20.73
CA SER A 842 -19.27 16.09 21.48
C SER A 842 -20.22 17.17 22.01
N LEU A 843 -21.23 17.58 21.23
CA LEU A 843 -22.25 18.53 21.70
C LEU A 843 -23.02 17.98 22.90
N VAL A 844 -23.47 16.72 22.83
CA VAL A 844 -24.19 16.07 23.94
C VAL A 844 -23.31 15.96 25.16
N LEU A 845 -22.07 15.54 25.03
CA LEU A 845 -21.14 15.39 26.14
C LEU A 845 -20.79 16.74 26.78
N THR A 846 -20.51 17.77 25.97
CA THR A 846 -20.19 19.12 26.43
C THR A 846 -21.40 19.73 27.18
N THR A 847 -22.61 19.59 26.64
CA THR A 847 -23.84 20.04 27.28
C THR A 847 -24.08 19.28 28.59
N ALA A 848 -23.85 17.96 28.62
CA ALA A 848 -24.01 17.15 29.83
C ALA A 848 -23.07 17.61 30.96
N VAL A 849 -21.84 17.98 30.63
CA VAL A 849 -20.86 18.45 31.63
C VAL A 849 -21.25 19.81 32.18
N ILE A 850 -21.89 20.68 31.40
CA ILE A 850 -22.35 22.00 31.85
C ILE A 850 -23.67 21.94 32.64
N GLU A 851 -24.63 21.11 32.19
CA GLU A 851 -26.00 21.13 32.69
C GLU A 851 -26.29 20.09 33.78
N ILE A 852 -25.52 18.99 33.88
CA ILE A 852 -25.73 17.99 34.93
C ILE A 852 -25.06 18.52 36.22
N PRO A 853 -25.81 18.80 37.29
CA PRO A 853 -25.29 19.49 38.49
C PRO A 853 -24.07 18.82 39.13
N PHE A 854 -24.03 17.48 39.15
CA PHE A 854 -22.89 16.73 39.69
C PHE A 854 -21.62 16.96 38.83
N LEU A 855 -21.77 16.95 37.50
CA LEU A 855 -20.65 17.18 36.59
C LEU A 855 -20.25 18.65 36.53
N ALA A 856 -21.22 19.55 36.44
CA ALA A 856 -20.96 20.99 36.45
C ALA A 856 -20.19 21.43 37.72
N ASN A 857 -20.62 21.01 38.91
CA ASN A 857 -19.88 21.28 40.13
C ASN A 857 -18.49 20.66 40.16
N ALA A 858 -18.34 19.45 39.58
CA ALA A 858 -17.06 18.77 39.50
C ALA A 858 -16.06 19.51 38.59
N PHE A 859 -16.53 20.12 37.52
CA PHE A 859 -15.73 20.91 36.60
C PHE A 859 -15.70 22.42 36.94
N GLY A 860 -16.28 22.85 38.04
CA GLY A 860 -16.31 24.26 38.42
C GLY A 860 -17.18 25.13 37.49
N PHE A 861 -18.17 24.56 36.84
CA PHE A 861 -19.09 25.27 35.95
C PHE A 861 -20.36 25.71 36.66
N THR A 862 -20.87 26.85 36.25
CA THR A 862 -22.20 27.35 36.66
C THR A 862 -23.18 27.06 35.51
N PRO A 863 -24.40 26.53 35.78
CA PRO A 863 -25.41 26.40 34.75
C PRO A 863 -25.69 27.74 34.06
N ILE A 864 -25.71 27.74 32.74
CA ILE A 864 -25.95 28.95 31.95
C ILE A 864 -27.34 28.94 31.33
N GLY A 865 -27.97 30.13 31.22
CA GLY A 865 -29.29 30.28 30.63
C GLY A 865 -29.27 30.08 29.09
N PHE A 866 -30.48 30.03 28.52
CA PHE A 866 -30.63 29.85 27.06
C PHE A 866 -29.96 30.97 26.25
N ALA A 867 -29.95 32.22 26.75
CA ALA A 867 -29.34 33.36 26.01
C ALA A 867 -27.81 33.24 25.95
N GLU A 868 -27.17 32.85 27.09
CA GLU A 868 -25.74 32.63 27.18
C GLU A 868 -25.32 31.41 26.31
N TYR A 869 -26.10 30.34 26.37
CA TYR A 869 -25.86 29.13 25.56
C TYR A 869 -25.96 29.43 24.07
N ALA A 870 -27.04 30.11 23.66
CA ALA A 870 -27.25 30.51 22.25
C ALA A 870 -26.17 31.49 21.76
N THR A 871 -25.70 32.42 22.60
CA THR A 871 -24.62 33.35 22.28
C THR A 871 -23.31 32.60 22.10
N SER A 872 -22.96 31.68 22.98
CA SER A 872 -21.76 30.83 22.85
C SER A 872 -21.78 30.01 21.58
N LEU A 873 -22.91 29.38 21.25
CA LEU A 873 -23.06 28.63 19.99
C LEU A 873 -22.99 29.53 18.74
N ALA A 874 -23.57 30.74 18.77
CA ALA A 874 -23.52 31.68 17.67
C ALA A 874 -22.09 32.20 17.41
N LEU A 875 -21.33 32.48 18.47
CA LEU A 875 -19.91 32.82 18.37
C LEU A 875 -19.12 31.64 17.77
N ALA A 876 -19.31 30.46 18.28
CA ALA A 876 -18.62 29.27 17.78
C ALA A 876 -18.97 28.99 16.31
N PHE A 877 -20.24 29.08 15.92
CA PHE A 877 -20.66 28.87 14.53
C PHE A 877 -20.08 29.87 13.55
N SER A 878 -19.79 31.12 14.03
CA SER A 878 -19.22 32.18 13.20
C SER A 878 -17.87 31.80 12.59
N ILE A 879 -17.15 30.80 13.13
CA ILE A 879 -15.87 30.32 12.59
C ILE A 879 -16.04 29.75 11.18
N ILE A 880 -17.20 29.16 10.84
CA ILE A 880 -17.43 28.59 9.51
C ILE A 880 -17.42 29.67 8.42
N PRO A 881 -18.26 30.68 8.44
CA PRO A 881 -18.28 31.75 7.43
C PRO A 881 -16.98 32.55 7.40
N ILE A 882 -16.34 32.82 8.55
CA ILE A 882 -15.08 33.58 8.59
C ILE A 882 -13.97 32.80 7.83
N VAL A 883 -13.79 31.55 8.14
CA VAL A 883 -12.77 30.71 7.46
C VAL A 883 -13.10 30.51 5.97
N GLU A 884 -14.38 30.37 5.60
CA GLU A 884 -14.77 30.30 4.18
C GLU A 884 -14.43 31.55 3.40
N ILE A 885 -14.61 32.77 4.02
CA ILE A 885 -14.19 34.04 3.40
C ILE A 885 -12.68 34.06 3.20
N ILE A 886 -11.89 33.70 4.22
CA ILE A 886 -10.42 33.62 4.12
C ILE A 886 -9.99 32.67 3.01
N LYS A 887 -10.56 31.46 2.95
CA LYS A 887 -10.30 30.49 1.86
C LYS A 887 -10.68 31.03 0.49
N ALA A 888 -11.76 31.80 0.38
CA ALA A 888 -12.15 32.45 -0.88
C ALA A 888 -11.11 33.48 -1.33
N VAL A 889 -10.58 34.27 -0.41
CA VAL A 889 -9.49 35.25 -0.69
C VAL A 889 -8.22 34.49 -1.11
N GLN A 890 -7.85 33.41 -0.40
CA GLN A 890 -6.68 32.57 -0.74
C GLN A 890 -6.82 31.98 -2.15
N ARG A 891 -8.00 31.45 -2.52
CA ARG A 891 -8.28 30.94 -3.87
C ARG A 891 -8.17 32.02 -4.93
N ALA A 892 -8.68 33.23 -4.66
CA ALA A 892 -8.57 34.34 -5.59
C ALA A 892 -7.12 34.80 -5.79
N ALA A 893 -6.33 34.84 -4.71
CA ALA A 893 -4.90 35.18 -4.77
C ALA A 893 -4.10 34.12 -5.55
N ALA A 894 -4.37 32.84 -5.32
CA ALA A 894 -3.72 31.74 -6.06
C ALA A 894 -4.02 31.78 -7.56
N LYS A 895 -5.27 32.04 -7.95
CA LYS A 895 -5.64 32.20 -9.37
C LYS A 895 -4.92 33.39 -10.04
N ARG A 896 -4.77 34.50 -9.34
CA ARG A 896 -4.02 35.67 -9.86
C ARG A 896 -2.54 35.37 -10.06
N LYS A 897 -1.94 34.54 -9.18
CA LYS A 897 -0.55 34.11 -9.29
C LYS A 897 -0.35 33.13 -10.46
N ALA A 898 -1.31 32.28 -10.72
CA ALA A 898 -1.27 31.30 -11.83
C ALA A 898 -1.51 31.95 -13.21
N SER A 899 -2.16 33.14 -13.25
CA SER A 899 -2.42 33.88 -14.49
C SER A 899 -1.33 34.92 -14.83
N ARG A 900 -0.35 35.10 -13.97
CA ARG A 900 0.90 35.83 -14.19
C ARG A 900 2.03 34.86 -14.49
#